data_2b7fd14c1a47bf7bccf6a79355290408
#
_entry.id   2b7fd14c1a47bf7bccf6a79355290408
#
_cell.length_a   1.000
_cell.length_b   1.000
_cell.length_c   1.000
_cell.angle_alpha   90.00
_cell.angle_beta   90.00
_cell.angle_gamma   90.00
#
_symmetry.space_group_name_H-M   'P 1'
#
loop_
_entity.id
_entity.type
_entity.pdbx_description
1 polymer ?
#
loop_
_entity_poly.entity_id
_entity_poly.type
_entity_poly.pdbx_seq_one_letter_code
_entity_poly.pdbx_strand_id
1 'polypeptide(L)'
;MWDTTPATKERSGKDCFMANTTRWVKTHCSRMDHGGCALLVRAEENRIVEIKGDPDGYLNQGYVCLKAFASADRLTHPGRLKTPLKRVAGRGEGRWERVSWSDAIELISDRFIKIKEEHGARSVVFGQGMPKGPELFALVRLANVFGSPNVVAPQDVCHAPREVTGIHTCGFYPVADFHHPSKLIVLWGSNVTSTNEEGQICSLLLKQLAQGTEIIVVDPRKTALAEKAKLWIQLRPGSDHALALAFLNVIITEGIYDKAFVEKWTYGFPELAAHVQPYTPEKMSEPTWVAPEIIRKGARLYATSRPSALQWGNPLEQTIHTWDSVRALICLMAVCGNLDEPGGNVQANEPDLLELGKFVRSDLLPSKRKEMIHAFHGTIPKMMTVPSAYLRRAMIEGVPYPVKGAYLQGTNSLLAYAESKLTLEAFMKLDFLAVSEIFMTPTAALADVVLPAATSFEFNDIGHYGLGHGYVLARPKVVEPPEECWPDLRIVNELGKALTERQLWFEDHEEILEAVLKPSGLTYREFSEKGFLKGPERFNKYLSSGFRTPTGKVELLLSQAEKFRVSPLPEFNGLPENPDPDFPLVLTSCKSRYYLHSSYRWVERLRRHRPHPKTEIHPETAARYEIHDGDSIIIETRKGSMTQVAHVTDKVHPGVINSAYGWWFPEAEGAFLYDWERSNYNMLTSTERLGKAFGTPNLKGIGCRVRKAS
;
A
#
# COMPACT_ATOMS: atom_id res chain seq x y z
N MET A 1 30.23 62.49 -51.24
CA MET A 1 31.67 62.47 -51.05
C MET A 1 32.01 61.82 -49.75
N TRP A 2 32.86 60.86 -49.85
CA TRP A 2 33.58 60.07 -48.84
C TRP A 2 32.82 58.90 -48.19
N ASP A 3 33.05 57.80 -48.81
CA ASP A 3 33.05 56.43 -48.40
C ASP A 3 34.10 56.18 -47.29
N THR A 4 33.73 55.41 -46.26
CA THR A 4 34.68 54.53 -45.50
C THR A 4 33.92 53.50 -44.72
N THR A 5 33.85 52.31 -45.25
CA THR A 5 33.65 51.04 -44.54
C THR A 5 34.80 50.78 -43.55
N PRO A 6 34.51 50.17 -42.36
CA PRO A 6 35.47 49.28 -41.72
C PRO A 6 34.99 47.87 -41.51
N ALA A 7 35.86 46.97 -41.78
CA ALA A 7 36.01 45.57 -41.68
C ALA A 7 35.20 44.84 -40.57
N THR A 8 34.54 43.79 -40.99
CA THR A 8 34.03 42.69 -40.17
C THR A 8 35.16 41.98 -39.42
N LYS A 9 35.10 41.99 -38.10
CA LYS A 9 35.74 40.99 -37.23
C LYS A 9 34.73 39.95 -36.84
N GLU A 10 34.82 38.75 -37.38
CA GLU A 10 34.21 37.54 -36.85
C GLU A 10 34.69 37.30 -35.42
N ARG A 11 33.79 37.37 -34.49
CA ARG A 11 33.95 36.79 -33.16
C ARG A 11 33.20 35.50 -33.12
N SER A 12 33.90 34.39 -33.18
CA SER A 12 33.45 33.09 -32.75
C SER A 12 33.18 33.13 -31.24
N GLY A 13 31.94 33.22 -30.86
CA GLY A 13 31.46 33.11 -29.49
C GLY A 13 30.26 32.18 -29.47
N LYS A 14 30.48 30.93 -29.11
CA LYS A 14 29.40 30.02 -28.71
C LYS A 14 28.83 30.51 -27.38
N ASP A 15 28.02 31.53 -27.38
CA ASP A 15 27.13 31.85 -26.28
C ASP A 15 25.89 31.02 -26.48
N CYS A 16 25.88 29.88 -25.78
CA CYS A 16 24.69 29.09 -25.56
C CYS A 16 23.76 29.91 -24.68
N PHE A 17 22.87 30.71 -25.28
CA PHE A 17 21.72 31.30 -24.60
C PHE A 17 20.85 30.16 -24.11
N MET A 18 20.99 29.81 -22.85
CA MET A 18 19.93 29.06 -22.13
C MET A 18 18.69 29.96 -22.13
N ALA A 19 17.79 29.70 -23.06
CA ALA A 19 16.49 30.32 -23.08
C ALA A 19 15.83 29.98 -21.74
N ASN A 20 15.43 31.01 -21.00
CA ASN A 20 14.64 30.88 -19.76
C ASN A 20 13.26 30.37 -20.12
N THR A 21 13.14 29.04 -20.37
CA THR A 21 11.92 28.41 -20.84
C THR A 21 11.08 27.94 -19.65
N THR A 22 10.20 28.81 -19.18
CA THR A 22 9.09 28.43 -18.32
C THR A 22 8.25 27.38 -19.03
N ARG A 23 8.24 26.15 -18.52
CA ARG A 23 7.53 25.01 -19.13
C ARG A 23 6.49 24.44 -18.18
N TRP A 24 5.24 24.34 -18.62
CA TRP A 24 4.22 23.54 -17.99
C TRP A 24 4.25 22.11 -18.54
N VAL A 25 4.29 21.13 -17.65
CA VAL A 25 4.26 19.70 -17.98
C VAL A 25 3.02 19.08 -17.36
N LYS A 26 2.24 18.38 -18.18
CA LYS A 26 1.17 17.48 -17.69
C LYS A 26 1.82 16.19 -17.22
N THR A 27 1.59 15.81 -15.98
CA THR A 27 2.13 14.56 -15.41
C THR A 27 1.19 14.03 -14.33
N HIS A 28 1.54 12.91 -13.70
CA HIS A 28 0.74 12.37 -12.60
C HIS A 28 1.60 12.20 -11.35
N CYS A 29 0.96 12.39 -10.20
CA CYS A 29 1.59 12.13 -8.91
C CYS A 29 2.04 10.68 -8.82
N SER A 30 3.31 10.45 -8.47
CA SER A 30 3.87 9.10 -8.25
C SER A 30 4.21 8.88 -6.78
N ARG A 31 3.26 9.18 -5.93
CA ARG A 31 3.36 8.81 -4.53
C ARG A 31 3.38 7.28 -4.39
N MET A 32 4.08 6.74 -3.41
CA MET A 32 4.23 5.28 -3.18
C MET A 32 2.96 4.58 -2.66
N ASP A 33 1.81 5.18 -2.80
CA ASP A 33 0.50 4.55 -2.64
C ASP A 33 -0.30 4.77 -3.93
N HIS A 34 -1.59 4.53 -3.93
CA HIS A 34 -2.44 4.68 -5.10
C HIS A 34 -2.55 6.14 -5.63
N GLY A 35 -1.50 6.95 -5.46
CA GLY A 35 -1.44 8.30 -6.00
C GLY A 35 -1.43 8.28 -7.52
N GLY A 36 -2.41 8.91 -8.13
CA GLY A 36 -2.55 8.99 -9.59
C GLY A 36 -3.17 10.31 -10.01
N CYS A 37 -3.14 11.34 -9.13
CA CYS A 37 -3.70 12.64 -9.46
C CYS A 37 -2.94 13.27 -10.63
N ALA A 38 -3.68 13.68 -11.66
CA ALA A 38 -3.16 14.44 -12.77
C ALA A 38 -2.75 15.85 -12.29
N LEU A 39 -1.56 16.26 -12.69
CA LEU A 39 -0.90 17.49 -12.26
C LEU A 39 -0.46 18.31 -13.46
N LEU A 40 -0.55 19.62 -13.30
CA LEU A 40 0.16 20.60 -14.10
C LEU A 40 1.34 21.09 -13.27
N VAL A 41 2.55 20.86 -13.73
CA VAL A 41 3.78 21.19 -13.04
C VAL A 41 4.57 22.19 -13.85
N ARG A 42 4.93 23.32 -13.26
CA ARG A 42 5.77 24.35 -13.88
C ARG A 42 7.19 24.25 -13.35
N ALA A 43 8.13 24.14 -14.26
CA ALA A 43 9.55 24.11 -13.95
C ALA A 43 10.28 25.29 -14.60
N GLU A 44 11.27 25.84 -13.89
CA GLU A 44 12.20 26.89 -14.31
C GLU A 44 13.60 26.51 -13.85
N GLU A 45 14.59 26.60 -14.73
CA GLU A 45 15.99 26.30 -14.40
C GLU A 45 16.18 24.98 -13.62
N ASN A 46 15.54 23.90 -14.10
CA ASN A 46 15.55 22.59 -13.47
C ASN A 46 14.95 22.54 -12.03
N ARG A 47 14.08 23.49 -11.69
CA ARG A 47 13.37 23.53 -10.40
C ARG A 47 11.87 23.58 -10.60
N ILE A 48 11.14 22.84 -9.81
CA ILE A 48 9.68 22.94 -9.77
C ILE A 48 9.29 24.18 -8.98
N VAL A 49 8.61 25.11 -9.64
CA VAL A 49 8.18 26.38 -9.04
C VAL A 49 6.69 26.41 -8.74
N GLU A 50 5.88 25.57 -9.43
CA GLU A 50 4.45 25.52 -9.20
C GLU A 50 3.88 24.13 -9.52
N ILE A 51 2.92 23.67 -8.70
CA ILE A 51 2.15 22.44 -8.92
C ILE A 51 0.68 22.79 -8.77
N LYS A 52 -0.13 22.38 -9.74
CA LYS A 52 -1.60 22.46 -9.72
C LYS A 52 -2.22 21.11 -10.05
N GLY A 53 -3.44 20.87 -9.61
CA GLY A 53 -4.24 19.78 -10.15
C GLY A 53 -4.65 20.08 -11.61
N ASP A 54 -4.58 19.09 -12.46
CA ASP A 54 -5.11 19.20 -13.83
C ASP A 54 -6.65 19.09 -13.77
N PRO A 55 -7.40 20.14 -14.15
CA PRO A 55 -8.87 20.08 -14.14
C PRO A 55 -9.43 19.04 -15.11
N ASP A 56 -8.68 18.70 -16.17
CA ASP A 56 -9.04 17.67 -17.15
C ASP A 56 -8.59 16.26 -16.71
N GLY A 57 -8.00 16.14 -15.53
CA GLY A 57 -7.49 14.87 -14.99
C GLY A 57 -8.60 13.83 -14.82
N TYR A 58 -8.42 12.67 -15.47
CA TYR A 58 -9.40 11.57 -15.49
C TYR A 58 -9.85 11.14 -14.10
N LEU A 59 -8.92 11.07 -13.14
CA LEU A 59 -9.19 10.56 -11.79
C LEU A 59 -9.56 11.65 -10.77
N ASN A 60 -8.91 12.80 -10.83
CA ASN A 60 -8.93 13.79 -9.76
C ASN A 60 -9.59 15.14 -10.11
N GLN A 61 -9.86 15.40 -11.39
CA GLN A 61 -10.60 16.58 -11.85
C GLN A 61 -10.14 17.88 -11.15
N GLY A 62 -8.82 18.12 -11.10
CA GLY A 62 -8.22 19.28 -10.46
C GLY A 62 -7.93 19.14 -8.96
N TYR A 63 -8.49 18.14 -8.26
CA TYR A 63 -8.22 17.93 -6.84
C TYR A 63 -6.82 17.38 -6.60
N VAL A 64 -6.07 17.96 -5.65
CA VAL A 64 -4.77 17.45 -5.18
C VAL A 64 -4.62 17.62 -3.68
N CYS A 65 -3.90 16.70 -3.06
CA CYS A 65 -3.62 16.76 -1.62
C CYS A 65 -2.32 17.51 -1.32
N LEU A 66 -2.14 17.92 -0.06
CA LEU A 66 -0.94 18.63 0.41
C LEU A 66 0.38 17.90 0.09
N LYS A 67 0.37 16.55 0.04
CA LYS A 67 1.56 15.76 -0.26
C LYS A 67 2.03 15.89 -1.71
N ALA A 68 1.12 16.17 -2.64
CA ALA A 68 1.51 16.44 -4.04
C ALA A 68 2.33 17.73 -4.15
N PHE A 69 1.91 18.80 -3.47
CA PHE A 69 2.69 20.04 -3.41
C PHE A 69 4.03 19.84 -2.70
N ALA A 70 4.04 19.07 -1.61
CA ALA A 70 5.24 18.76 -0.85
C ALA A 70 6.21 17.82 -1.59
N SER A 71 5.81 17.21 -2.69
CA SER A 71 6.71 16.37 -3.50
C SER A 71 7.85 17.19 -4.12
N ALA A 72 7.63 18.44 -4.48
CA ALA A 72 8.69 19.33 -4.96
C ALA A 72 9.75 19.62 -3.88
N ASP A 73 9.32 19.78 -2.61
CA ASP A 73 10.24 20.08 -1.51
C ASP A 73 11.23 18.93 -1.24
N ARG A 74 10.89 17.68 -1.63
CA ARG A 74 11.80 16.53 -1.52
C ARG A 74 12.97 16.60 -2.51
N LEU A 75 12.72 17.13 -3.72
CA LEU A 75 13.69 17.13 -4.80
C LEU A 75 14.94 17.93 -4.44
N THR A 76 14.74 19.04 -3.76
CA THR A 76 15.80 20.00 -3.39
C THR A 76 16.24 19.90 -1.93
N HIS A 77 15.76 18.89 -1.20
CA HIS A 77 16.09 18.75 0.22
C HIS A 77 17.58 18.45 0.43
N PRO A 78 18.28 19.17 1.33
CA PRO A 78 19.74 19.02 1.51
C PRO A 78 20.16 17.62 2.01
N GLY A 79 19.32 16.94 2.78
CA GLY A 79 19.58 15.59 3.29
C GLY A 79 19.33 14.47 2.27
N ARG A 80 19.08 14.80 0.99
CA ARG A 80 18.87 13.81 -0.04
C ARG A 80 20.16 13.07 -0.39
N LEU A 81 20.08 11.74 -0.53
CA LEU A 81 21.15 10.92 -1.06
C LEU A 81 21.38 11.26 -2.54
N LYS A 82 22.65 11.40 -2.94
CA LYS A 82 23.02 11.87 -4.28
C LYS A 82 24.06 11.00 -4.97
N THR A 83 24.82 10.23 -4.19
CA THR A 83 25.89 9.35 -4.69
C THR A 83 25.80 8.00 -3.98
N PRO A 84 26.23 6.88 -4.61
CA PRO A 84 26.30 5.59 -3.92
C PRO A 84 27.23 5.66 -2.70
N LEU A 85 26.83 4.99 -1.63
CA LEU A 85 27.55 4.95 -0.36
C LEU A 85 27.83 3.50 0.04
N LYS A 86 29.06 3.23 0.46
CA LYS A 86 29.50 1.96 1.07
C LYS A 86 29.79 2.16 2.55
N ARG A 87 29.32 1.26 3.37
CA ARG A 87 29.57 1.27 4.80
C ARG A 87 31.02 0.88 5.12
N VAL A 88 31.66 1.65 6.00
CA VAL A 88 33.06 1.44 6.42
C VAL A 88 33.22 1.11 7.90
N ALA A 89 32.12 0.89 8.61
CA ALA A 89 32.11 0.60 10.04
C ALA A 89 31.08 -0.48 10.39
N GLY A 90 30.79 -0.69 11.67
CA GLY A 90 29.72 -1.59 12.11
C GLY A 90 28.37 -1.17 11.58
N ARG A 91 27.48 -2.14 11.38
CA ARG A 91 26.12 -1.90 10.88
C ARG A 91 25.35 -1.01 11.85
N GLY A 92 24.81 0.11 11.36
CA GLY A 92 24.12 1.10 12.19
C GLY A 92 25.01 2.20 12.79
N GLU A 93 26.34 2.15 12.65
CA GLU A 93 27.28 3.16 13.18
C GLU A 93 27.33 4.46 12.34
N GLY A 94 26.67 4.51 11.18
CA GLY A 94 26.52 5.74 10.39
C GLY A 94 27.79 6.23 9.68
N ARG A 95 28.82 5.39 9.47
CA ARG A 95 30.04 5.77 8.78
C ARG A 95 30.08 5.23 7.35
N TRP A 96 30.20 6.14 6.38
CA TRP A 96 30.05 5.89 4.96
C TRP A 96 31.20 6.47 4.14
N GLU A 97 31.56 5.79 3.05
CA GLU A 97 32.40 6.33 1.98
C GLU A 97 31.61 6.40 0.67
N ARG A 98 31.90 7.38 -0.15
CA ARG A 98 31.36 7.49 -1.51
C ARG A 98 32.07 6.49 -2.41
N VAL A 99 31.30 5.82 -3.26
CA VAL A 99 31.80 4.91 -4.28
C VAL A 99 31.15 5.22 -5.62
N SER A 100 31.74 4.76 -6.71
CA SER A 100 31.12 4.89 -8.03
C SER A 100 29.92 3.92 -8.16
N TRP A 101 29.04 4.17 -9.14
CA TRP A 101 27.99 3.22 -9.50
C TRP A 101 28.55 1.88 -9.93
N SER A 102 29.66 1.87 -10.69
CA SER A 102 30.32 0.63 -11.10
C SER A 102 30.76 -0.20 -9.90
N ASP A 103 31.48 0.43 -8.95
CA ASP A 103 31.96 -0.25 -7.75
C ASP A 103 30.81 -0.75 -6.84
N ALA A 104 29.73 0.04 -6.76
CA ALA A 104 28.56 -0.34 -5.98
C ALA A 104 27.85 -1.55 -6.59
N ILE A 105 27.62 -1.56 -7.90
CA ILE A 105 26.98 -2.68 -8.61
C ILE A 105 27.87 -3.94 -8.56
N GLU A 106 29.18 -3.80 -8.79
CA GLU A 106 30.14 -4.90 -8.69
C GLU A 106 30.12 -5.50 -7.27
N LEU A 107 30.22 -4.68 -6.24
CA LEU A 107 30.19 -5.14 -4.85
C LEU A 107 28.89 -5.90 -4.53
N ILE A 108 27.72 -5.37 -4.96
CA ILE A 108 26.43 -6.03 -4.73
C ILE A 108 26.39 -7.36 -5.47
N SER A 109 26.85 -7.38 -6.71
CA SER A 109 26.83 -8.58 -7.57
C SER A 109 27.73 -9.68 -7.01
N ASP A 110 28.96 -9.36 -6.64
CA ASP A 110 29.90 -10.30 -6.05
C ASP A 110 29.35 -10.94 -4.79
N ARG A 111 28.75 -10.13 -3.92
CA ARG A 111 28.18 -10.61 -2.67
C ARG A 111 26.97 -11.53 -2.90
N PHE A 112 26.08 -11.18 -3.82
CA PHE A 112 24.91 -12.00 -4.11
C PHE A 112 25.24 -13.28 -4.88
N ILE A 113 26.23 -13.23 -5.79
CA ILE A 113 26.73 -14.43 -6.48
C ILE A 113 27.36 -15.37 -5.46
N LYS A 114 28.21 -14.88 -4.56
CA LYS A 114 28.80 -15.68 -3.49
C LYS A 114 27.75 -16.35 -2.60
N ILE A 115 26.73 -15.59 -2.15
CA ILE A 115 25.62 -16.17 -1.35
C ILE A 115 24.86 -17.22 -2.15
N LYS A 116 24.64 -16.98 -3.46
CA LYS A 116 23.99 -17.95 -4.34
C LYS A 116 24.79 -19.24 -4.49
N GLU A 117 26.11 -19.15 -4.60
CA GLU A 117 27.01 -20.30 -4.71
C GLU A 117 27.06 -21.11 -3.40
N GLU A 118 27.12 -20.44 -2.25
CA GLU A 118 27.24 -21.08 -0.94
C GLU A 118 25.91 -21.62 -0.39
N HIS A 119 24.78 -20.94 -0.66
CA HIS A 119 23.50 -21.21 -0.02
C HIS A 119 22.32 -21.41 -0.99
N GLY A 120 22.55 -21.23 -2.30
CA GLY A 120 21.53 -21.27 -3.34
C GLY A 120 20.83 -19.91 -3.53
N ALA A 121 20.27 -19.70 -4.73
CA ALA A 121 19.63 -18.42 -5.12
C ALA A 121 18.50 -17.99 -4.17
N ARG A 122 17.77 -18.95 -3.56
CA ARG A 122 16.67 -18.68 -2.62
C ARG A 122 17.12 -18.02 -1.32
N SER A 123 18.42 -17.99 -1.03
CA SER A 123 18.99 -17.32 0.15
C SER A 123 19.20 -15.82 -0.05
N VAL A 124 18.92 -15.27 -1.24
CA VAL A 124 18.84 -13.84 -1.51
C VAL A 124 17.37 -13.44 -1.67
N VAL A 125 16.96 -12.38 -0.96
CA VAL A 125 15.62 -11.80 -1.07
C VAL A 125 15.67 -10.42 -1.73
N PHE A 126 14.67 -10.13 -2.54
CA PHE A 126 14.46 -8.83 -3.16
C PHE A 126 13.23 -8.17 -2.56
N GLY A 127 13.38 -6.99 -1.95
CA GLY A 127 12.32 -6.33 -1.20
C GLY A 127 12.02 -4.92 -1.66
N GLN A 128 10.77 -4.50 -1.48
CA GLN A 128 10.34 -3.16 -1.89
C GLN A 128 9.17 -2.65 -1.07
N GLY A 129 8.96 -1.32 -1.14
CA GLY A 129 7.69 -0.72 -0.78
C GLY A 129 6.60 -1.10 -1.80
N MET A 130 5.69 -0.17 -2.07
CA MET A 130 4.64 -0.39 -3.07
C MET A 130 4.69 0.71 -4.15
N PRO A 131 5.74 0.76 -4.99
CA PRO A 131 5.74 1.62 -6.15
C PRO A 131 4.58 1.23 -7.09
N LYS A 132 4.14 2.16 -7.93
CA LYS A 132 2.95 1.97 -8.77
C LYS A 132 3.28 2.13 -10.25
N GLY A 133 4.21 1.31 -10.71
CA GLY A 133 4.68 1.30 -12.09
C GLY A 133 5.47 0.04 -12.43
N PRO A 134 6.18 0.02 -13.56
CA PRO A 134 7.00 -1.11 -13.99
C PRO A 134 8.07 -1.52 -12.96
N GLU A 135 8.56 -0.58 -12.13
CA GLU A 135 9.56 -0.84 -11.10
C GLU A 135 9.12 -1.89 -10.07
N LEU A 136 7.81 -1.96 -9.75
CA LEU A 136 7.25 -3.00 -8.89
C LEU A 136 7.54 -4.40 -9.44
N PHE A 137 7.33 -4.56 -10.73
CA PHE A 137 7.44 -5.85 -11.42
C PHE A 137 8.85 -6.12 -11.96
N ALA A 138 9.66 -5.08 -12.19
CA ALA A 138 11.07 -5.25 -12.53
C ALA A 138 11.84 -5.95 -11.41
N LEU A 139 11.53 -5.66 -10.14
CA LEU A 139 12.11 -6.37 -9.01
C LEU A 139 11.70 -7.85 -8.97
N VAL A 140 10.44 -8.15 -9.34
CA VAL A 140 9.97 -9.54 -9.48
C VAL A 140 10.70 -10.24 -10.65
N ARG A 141 10.95 -9.53 -11.77
CA ARG A 141 11.78 -10.03 -12.88
C ARG A 141 13.20 -10.34 -12.40
N LEU A 142 13.83 -9.43 -11.66
CA LEU A 142 15.17 -9.65 -11.13
C LEU A 142 15.22 -10.92 -10.28
N ALA A 143 14.28 -11.08 -9.37
CA ALA A 143 14.18 -12.28 -8.54
C ALA A 143 14.04 -13.55 -9.39
N ASN A 144 13.14 -13.56 -10.38
CA ASN A 144 12.90 -14.72 -11.25
C ASN A 144 14.11 -15.09 -12.09
N VAL A 145 14.77 -14.11 -12.72
CA VAL A 145 15.94 -14.33 -13.58
C VAL A 145 17.15 -14.75 -12.73
N PHE A 146 17.33 -14.19 -11.54
CA PHE A 146 18.39 -14.60 -10.60
C PHE A 146 18.16 -16.03 -10.07
N GLY A 147 16.89 -16.48 -10.03
CA GLY A 147 16.49 -17.78 -9.50
C GLY A 147 16.00 -17.75 -8.05
N SER A 148 15.76 -16.55 -7.48
CA SER A 148 15.18 -16.43 -6.14
C SER A 148 13.65 -16.45 -6.19
N PRO A 149 12.98 -17.34 -5.42
CA PRO A 149 11.53 -17.33 -5.31
C PRO A 149 11.03 -16.16 -4.43
N ASN A 150 11.90 -15.52 -3.67
CA ASN A 150 11.52 -14.64 -2.59
C ASN A 150 11.55 -13.16 -2.96
N VAL A 151 10.37 -12.59 -3.11
CA VAL A 151 10.17 -11.14 -3.15
C VAL A 151 9.37 -10.73 -1.93
N VAL A 152 9.78 -9.70 -1.19
CA VAL A 152 9.05 -9.16 -0.05
C VAL A 152 8.51 -7.77 -0.35
N ALA A 153 7.24 -7.56 -0.05
CA ALA A 153 6.57 -6.26 -0.08
C ALA A 153 5.45 -6.31 0.97
N PRO A 154 4.88 -5.16 1.41
CA PRO A 154 3.85 -5.14 2.46
C PRO A 154 2.47 -5.63 1.95
N GLN A 155 2.44 -6.61 1.06
CA GLN A 155 1.20 -7.11 0.46
C GLN A 155 0.35 -7.92 1.43
N ASP A 156 0.96 -8.64 2.37
CA ASP A 156 0.30 -9.43 3.41
C ASP A 156 -0.57 -8.60 4.37
N VAL A 157 -0.36 -7.29 4.43
CA VAL A 157 -1.09 -6.32 5.28
C VAL A 157 -1.76 -5.21 4.46
N CYS A 158 -1.86 -5.38 3.13
CA CYS A 158 -2.38 -4.35 2.23
C CYS A 158 -3.24 -4.97 1.11
N HIS A 159 -2.67 -5.30 -0.03
CA HIS A 159 -3.44 -5.57 -1.26
C HIS A 159 -3.71 -7.05 -1.51
N ALA A 160 -2.80 -7.94 -1.15
CA ALA A 160 -2.96 -9.37 -1.43
C ALA A 160 -4.21 -9.99 -0.78
N PRO A 161 -4.60 -9.67 0.47
CA PRO A 161 -5.82 -10.22 1.04
C PRO A 161 -7.08 -9.91 0.22
N ARG A 162 -7.25 -8.67 -0.25
CA ARG A 162 -8.43 -8.29 -1.05
C ARG A 162 -8.42 -8.92 -2.44
N GLU A 163 -7.27 -8.86 -3.10
CA GLU A 163 -7.11 -9.36 -4.46
C GLU A 163 -7.27 -10.88 -4.51
N VAL A 164 -6.51 -11.60 -3.68
CA VAL A 164 -6.53 -13.07 -3.67
C VAL A 164 -7.88 -13.61 -3.18
N THR A 165 -8.47 -13.00 -2.16
CA THR A 165 -9.80 -13.39 -1.68
C THR A 165 -10.87 -13.13 -2.75
N GLY A 166 -10.81 -11.99 -3.45
CA GLY A 166 -11.70 -11.68 -4.57
C GLY A 166 -11.59 -12.70 -5.71
N ILE A 167 -10.36 -12.98 -6.15
CA ILE A 167 -10.11 -13.96 -7.21
C ILE A 167 -10.69 -15.34 -6.87
N HIS A 168 -10.58 -15.78 -5.61
CA HIS A 168 -11.11 -17.09 -5.20
C HIS A 168 -12.61 -17.07 -4.92
N THR A 169 -13.19 -15.93 -4.55
CA THR A 169 -14.61 -15.83 -4.21
C THR A 169 -15.49 -15.50 -5.42
N CYS A 170 -15.09 -14.51 -6.23
CA CYS A 170 -15.87 -14.06 -7.39
C CYS A 170 -15.09 -14.03 -8.71
N GLY A 171 -13.85 -14.53 -8.72
CA GLY A 171 -13.03 -14.64 -9.94
C GLY A 171 -12.28 -13.36 -10.33
N PHE A 172 -12.43 -12.28 -9.57
CA PHE A 172 -11.75 -11.01 -9.80
C PHE A 172 -11.59 -10.20 -8.50
N TYR A 173 -10.79 -9.13 -8.56
CA TYR A 173 -10.71 -8.13 -7.50
C TYR A 173 -11.85 -7.12 -7.65
N PRO A 174 -12.87 -7.11 -6.76
CA PRO A 174 -14.02 -6.21 -6.85
C PRO A 174 -13.65 -4.80 -6.37
N VAL A 175 -13.56 -3.86 -7.29
CA VAL A 175 -13.26 -2.45 -7.03
C VAL A 175 -14.55 -1.63 -6.97
N ALA A 176 -14.71 -0.75 -5.99
CA ALA A 176 -15.87 0.14 -5.92
C ALA A 176 -15.88 1.10 -7.14
N ASP A 177 -17.00 1.17 -7.82
CA ASP A 177 -17.16 2.02 -9.00
C ASP A 177 -17.59 3.43 -8.58
N PHE A 178 -16.65 4.37 -8.62
CA PHE A 178 -16.90 5.78 -8.34
C PHE A 178 -17.19 6.60 -9.61
N HIS A 179 -17.06 6.01 -10.79
CA HIS A 179 -17.32 6.71 -12.05
C HIS A 179 -18.81 6.72 -12.42
N HIS A 180 -19.57 5.71 -11.97
CA HIS A 180 -21.02 5.62 -12.19
C HIS A 180 -21.78 5.91 -10.88
N PRO A 181 -23.01 6.48 -10.99
CA PRO A 181 -23.79 6.84 -9.82
C PRO A 181 -24.16 5.62 -8.97
N SER A 182 -23.86 5.68 -7.68
CA SER A 182 -24.37 4.77 -6.67
C SER A 182 -25.52 5.42 -5.90
N LYS A 183 -26.52 4.66 -5.47
CA LYS A 183 -27.50 5.16 -4.50
C LYS A 183 -26.91 5.25 -3.10
N LEU A 184 -26.05 4.28 -2.76
CA LEU A 184 -25.36 4.20 -1.49
C LEU A 184 -23.91 3.78 -1.67
N ILE A 185 -23.01 4.39 -0.92
CA ILE A 185 -21.62 3.94 -0.80
C ILE A 185 -21.35 3.58 0.67
N VAL A 186 -20.87 2.37 0.90
CA VAL A 186 -20.38 1.95 2.22
C VAL A 186 -18.86 2.20 2.27
N LEU A 187 -18.42 3.05 3.18
CA LEU A 187 -17.02 3.33 3.47
C LEU A 187 -16.63 2.57 4.74
N TRP A 188 -15.98 1.43 4.60
CA TRP A 188 -15.63 0.55 5.71
C TRP A 188 -14.14 0.66 6.06
N GLY A 189 -13.80 1.31 7.17
CA GLY A 189 -12.42 1.59 7.54
C GLY A 189 -11.66 2.46 6.52
N SER A 190 -12.39 3.30 5.77
CA SER A 190 -11.87 4.05 4.61
C SER A 190 -12.14 5.55 4.75
N ASN A 191 -11.11 6.34 5.08
CA ASN A 191 -11.19 7.79 5.31
C ASN A 191 -10.49 8.57 4.19
N VAL A 192 -10.92 8.36 2.94
CA VAL A 192 -10.24 8.84 1.72
C VAL A 192 -10.13 10.35 1.62
N THR A 193 -11.09 11.12 2.15
CA THR A 193 -11.06 12.58 2.12
C THR A 193 -9.97 13.19 3.03
N SER A 194 -9.48 12.44 4.01
CA SER A 194 -8.40 12.85 4.89
C SER A 194 -7.05 12.28 4.43
N THR A 195 -6.99 11.00 4.15
CA THR A 195 -5.75 10.29 3.84
C THR A 195 -5.38 10.45 2.38
N ASN A 196 -6.37 10.58 1.52
CA ASN A 196 -6.25 10.61 0.06
C ASN A 196 -5.35 9.46 -0.44
N GLU A 197 -5.55 8.29 0.13
CA GLU A 197 -4.74 7.10 -0.13
C GLU A 197 -4.89 6.64 -1.57
N GLU A 198 -6.11 6.68 -2.04
CA GLU A 198 -6.48 6.49 -3.42
C GLU A 198 -7.02 7.83 -3.91
N GLY A 199 -6.12 8.74 -4.28
CA GLY A 199 -6.43 10.15 -4.54
C GLY A 199 -7.56 10.39 -5.52
N GLN A 200 -7.71 9.50 -6.49
CA GLN A 200 -8.81 9.52 -7.44
C GLN A 200 -10.19 9.35 -6.79
N ILE A 201 -10.30 8.55 -5.72
CA ILE A 201 -11.58 8.25 -5.07
C ILE A 201 -12.14 9.49 -4.37
N CYS A 202 -11.27 10.34 -3.80
CA CYS A 202 -11.71 11.50 -3.04
C CYS A 202 -12.58 12.45 -3.87
N SER A 203 -12.15 12.86 -5.06
CA SER A 203 -12.91 13.79 -5.90
C SER A 203 -14.18 13.17 -6.47
N LEU A 204 -14.11 11.92 -6.93
CA LEU A 204 -15.25 11.19 -7.45
C LEU A 204 -16.31 10.94 -6.36
N LEU A 205 -15.87 10.56 -5.14
CA LEU A 205 -16.77 10.44 -4.00
C LEU A 205 -17.46 11.76 -3.68
N LEU A 206 -16.71 12.87 -3.60
CA LEU A 206 -17.29 14.18 -3.30
C LEU A 206 -18.29 14.62 -4.37
N LYS A 207 -18.04 14.31 -5.63
CA LYS A 207 -18.97 14.56 -6.74
C LYS A 207 -20.25 13.75 -6.58
N GLN A 208 -20.18 12.46 -6.28
CA GLN A 208 -21.36 11.63 -6.04
C GLN A 208 -22.16 12.10 -4.83
N LEU A 209 -21.51 12.50 -3.73
CA LEU A 209 -22.18 13.06 -2.56
C LEU A 209 -22.93 14.36 -2.90
N ALA A 210 -22.33 15.23 -3.73
CA ALA A 210 -23.00 16.46 -4.20
C ALA A 210 -24.20 16.16 -5.12
N GLN A 211 -24.25 14.99 -5.73
CA GLN A 211 -25.36 14.51 -6.57
C GLN A 211 -26.43 13.74 -5.78
N GLY A 212 -26.29 13.62 -4.47
CA GLY A 212 -27.28 13.00 -3.59
C GLY A 212 -27.02 11.52 -3.23
N THR A 213 -25.86 10.95 -3.60
CA THR A 213 -25.47 9.62 -3.12
C THR A 213 -25.33 9.63 -1.60
N GLU A 214 -25.96 8.66 -0.92
CA GLU A 214 -25.87 8.51 0.52
C GLU A 214 -24.64 7.67 0.91
N ILE A 215 -24.15 7.85 2.15
CA ILE A 215 -23.03 7.02 2.65
C ILE A 215 -23.36 6.38 4.00
N ILE A 216 -22.92 5.13 4.17
CA ILE A 216 -22.68 4.50 5.47
C ILE A 216 -21.18 4.56 5.74
N VAL A 217 -20.80 4.97 6.94
CA VAL A 217 -19.38 4.93 7.36
C VAL A 217 -19.26 3.96 8.53
N VAL A 218 -18.43 2.93 8.35
CA VAL A 218 -18.04 1.96 9.39
C VAL A 218 -16.60 2.29 9.79
N ASP A 219 -16.41 2.94 10.92
CA ASP A 219 -15.10 3.40 11.39
C ASP A 219 -15.14 3.60 12.91
N PRO A 220 -14.15 3.13 13.68
CA PRO A 220 -14.07 3.34 15.12
C PRO A 220 -13.94 4.83 15.50
N ARG A 221 -13.65 5.66 14.53
CA ARG A 221 -13.39 7.09 14.67
C ARG A 221 -14.44 7.92 13.96
N LYS A 222 -14.96 8.96 14.62
CA LYS A 222 -15.87 9.93 14.01
C LYS A 222 -15.12 10.83 13.03
N THR A 223 -14.99 10.37 11.78
CA THR A 223 -14.33 11.11 10.71
C THR A 223 -15.24 12.18 10.13
N ALA A 224 -14.70 13.13 9.34
CA ALA A 224 -15.52 14.11 8.63
C ALA A 224 -16.54 13.47 7.66
N LEU A 225 -16.27 12.27 7.14
CA LEU A 225 -17.25 11.52 6.37
C LEU A 225 -18.29 10.86 7.27
N ALA A 226 -17.92 10.42 8.47
CA ALA A 226 -18.86 9.90 9.46
C ALA A 226 -19.84 10.96 9.96
N GLU A 227 -19.40 12.22 10.09
CA GLU A 227 -20.25 13.36 10.44
C GLU A 227 -21.33 13.67 9.38
N LYS A 228 -21.07 13.32 8.10
CA LYS A 228 -21.96 13.51 6.96
C LYS A 228 -22.75 12.25 6.58
N ALA A 229 -22.46 11.14 7.22
CA ALA A 229 -23.04 9.86 6.87
C ALA A 229 -24.53 9.79 7.25
N LYS A 230 -25.34 9.14 6.41
CA LYS A 230 -26.69 8.72 6.76
C LYS A 230 -26.71 7.79 7.97
N LEU A 231 -25.64 6.98 8.11
CA LEU A 231 -25.40 6.11 9.24
C LEU A 231 -23.90 5.99 9.50
N TRP A 232 -23.46 6.32 10.70
CA TRP A 232 -22.15 6.01 11.22
C TRP A 232 -22.24 4.80 12.16
N ILE A 233 -21.39 3.81 11.92
CA ILE A 233 -21.28 2.60 12.73
C ILE A 233 -19.90 2.61 13.39
N GLN A 234 -19.88 2.90 14.68
CA GLN A 234 -18.66 2.92 15.48
C GLN A 234 -18.36 1.53 16.00
N LEU A 235 -17.59 0.74 15.23
CA LEU A 235 -17.27 -0.61 15.62
C LEU A 235 -16.00 -0.69 16.49
N ARG A 236 -15.91 -1.75 17.30
CA ARG A 236 -14.68 -2.12 17.99
C ARG A 236 -13.60 -2.49 16.96
N PRO A 237 -12.36 -1.92 17.06
CA PRO A 237 -11.27 -2.31 16.16
C PRO A 237 -11.00 -3.82 16.17
N GLY A 238 -10.95 -4.43 14.98
CA GLY A 238 -10.70 -5.86 14.78
C GLY A 238 -11.93 -6.75 14.82
N SER A 239 -13.15 -6.18 14.86
CA SER A 239 -14.41 -6.95 14.86
C SER A 239 -15.15 -6.94 13.52
N ASP A 240 -14.49 -6.56 12.44
CA ASP A 240 -15.06 -6.35 11.11
C ASP A 240 -15.81 -7.59 10.58
N HIS A 241 -15.24 -8.80 10.73
CA HIS A 241 -15.85 -10.06 10.32
C HIS A 241 -17.15 -10.35 11.09
N ALA A 242 -17.22 -10.02 12.38
CA ALA A 242 -18.42 -10.19 13.18
C ALA A 242 -19.56 -9.29 12.68
N LEU A 243 -19.26 -8.02 12.40
CA LEU A 243 -20.24 -7.07 11.88
C LEU A 243 -20.73 -7.46 10.47
N ALA A 244 -19.82 -7.90 9.59
CA ALA A 244 -20.16 -8.32 8.23
C ALA A 244 -21.05 -9.60 8.24
N LEU A 245 -20.77 -10.56 9.12
CA LEU A 245 -21.61 -11.76 9.31
C LEU A 245 -22.98 -11.41 9.88
N ALA A 246 -23.07 -10.44 10.82
CA ALA A 246 -24.35 -9.95 11.31
C ALA A 246 -25.18 -9.25 10.21
N PHE A 247 -24.53 -8.53 9.30
CA PHE A 247 -25.20 -7.96 8.13
C PHE A 247 -25.76 -9.06 7.22
N LEU A 248 -24.97 -10.10 6.93
CA LEU A 248 -25.42 -11.27 6.17
C LEU A 248 -26.60 -11.97 6.85
N ASN A 249 -26.56 -12.14 8.17
CA ASN A 249 -27.67 -12.73 8.95
C ASN A 249 -28.96 -11.94 8.72
N VAL A 250 -28.96 -10.62 8.91
CA VAL A 250 -30.15 -9.77 8.73
C VAL A 250 -30.67 -9.86 7.28
N ILE A 251 -29.80 -9.68 6.30
CA ILE A 251 -30.17 -9.65 4.88
C ILE A 251 -30.80 -10.97 4.43
N ILE A 252 -30.22 -12.09 4.87
CA ILE A 252 -30.71 -13.43 4.50
C ILE A 252 -31.96 -13.80 5.26
N THR A 253 -32.01 -13.55 6.56
CA THR A 253 -33.18 -13.92 7.41
C THR A 253 -34.40 -13.09 7.05
N GLU A 254 -34.23 -11.81 6.71
CA GLU A 254 -35.34 -10.94 6.29
C GLU A 254 -35.70 -11.13 4.80
N GLY A 255 -34.97 -11.92 4.05
CA GLY A 255 -35.24 -12.21 2.64
C GLY A 255 -35.08 -11.01 1.70
N ILE A 256 -34.28 -10.00 2.11
CA ILE A 256 -34.05 -8.75 1.37
C ILE A 256 -32.84 -8.79 0.41
N TYR A 257 -32.29 -9.98 0.15
CA TYR A 257 -31.23 -10.23 -0.82
C TYR A 257 -31.76 -10.28 -2.27
N ASP A 258 -30.89 -10.19 -3.27
CA ASP A 258 -31.24 -10.34 -4.69
C ASP A 258 -31.49 -11.83 -5.02
N LYS A 259 -32.74 -12.25 -4.99
CA LYS A 259 -33.13 -13.64 -5.23
C LYS A 259 -32.71 -14.13 -6.60
N ALA A 260 -32.87 -13.32 -7.64
CA ALA A 260 -32.55 -13.70 -9.02
C ALA A 260 -31.04 -13.87 -9.22
N PHE A 261 -30.23 -12.98 -8.68
CA PHE A 261 -28.78 -13.09 -8.74
C PHE A 261 -28.30 -14.30 -7.93
N VAL A 262 -28.80 -14.46 -6.71
CA VAL A 262 -28.41 -15.55 -5.81
C VAL A 262 -28.70 -16.92 -6.42
N GLU A 263 -29.90 -17.14 -6.93
CA GLU A 263 -30.31 -18.41 -7.53
C GLU A 263 -29.44 -18.77 -8.76
N LYS A 264 -29.20 -17.81 -9.63
CA LYS A 264 -28.52 -18.09 -10.90
C LYS A 264 -26.97 -18.05 -10.77
N TRP A 265 -26.43 -17.12 -9.98
CA TRP A 265 -25.02 -16.75 -10.05
C TRP A 265 -24.20 -17.03 -8.80
N THR A 266 -24.79 -17.68 -7.76
CA THR A 266 -24.03 -18.05 -6.58
C THR A 266 -23.97 -19.57 -6.38
N TYR A 267 -22.91 -20.03 -5.72
CA TYR A 267 -22.70 -21.40 -5.30
C TYR A 267 -22.62 -21.46 -3.76
N GLY A 268 -23.39 -22.36 -3.14
CA GLY A 268 -23.38 -22.57 -1.70
C GLY A 268 -24.22 -21.57 -0.90
N PHE A 269 -25.30 -21.02 -1.48
CA PHE A 269 -26.19 -20.11 -0.73
C PHE A 269 -26.96 -20.80 0.40
N PRO A 270 -27.51 -22.02 0.26
CA PRO A 270 -28.15 -22.74 1.36
C PRO A 270 -27.21 -22.93 2.56
N GLU A 271 -25.96 -23.27 2.30
CA GLU A 271 -24.92 -23.46 3.31
C GLU A 271 -24.57 -22.14 4.01
N LEU A 272 -24.42 -21.04 3.26
CA LEU A 272 -24.22 -19.72 3.83
C LEU A 272 -25.44 -19.30 4.67
N ALA A 273 -26.65 -19.52 4.17
CA ALA A 273 -27.90 -19.16 4.88
C ALA A 273 -28.05 -19.90 6.20
N ALA A 274 -27.68 -21.17 6.24
CA ALA A 274 -27.65 -21.94 7.49
C ALA A 274 -26.53 -21.47 8.41
N HIS A 275 -25.36 -21.22 7.86
CA HIS A 275 -24.15 -20.81 8.60
C HIS A 275 -24.30 -19.48 9.33
N VAL A 276 -24.99 -18.50 8.73
CA VAL A 276 -25.11 -17.18 9.33
C VAL A 276 -26.19 -17.09 10.43
N GLN A 277 -27.01 -18.11 10.65
CA GLN A 277 -28.05 -18.08 11.64
C GLN A 277 -27.58 -17.73 13.07
N PRO A 278 -26.43 -18.22 13.56
CA PRO A 278 -25.95 -17.89 14.89
C PRO A 278 -25.48 -16.44 15.05
N TYR A 279 -25.16 -15.72 13.95
CA TYR A 279 -24.58 -14.38 13.98
C TYR A 279 -25.63 -13.28 14.02
N THR A 280 -26.61 -13.42 14.94
CA THR A 280 -27.67 -12.43 15.08
C THR A 280 -27.13 -11.08 15.56
N PRO A 281 -27.78 -9.94 15.22
CA PRO A 281 -27.41 -8.63 15.73
C PRO A 281 -27.23 -8.59 17.24
N GLU A 282 -28.05 -9.29 18.01
CA GLU A 282 -27.95 -9.36 19.48
C GLU A 282 -26.63 -10.00 19.93
N LYS A 283 -26.28 -11.15 19.34
CA LYS A 283 -25.02 -11.84 19.69
C LYS A 283 -23.79 -11.08 19.21
N MET A 284 -23.86 -10.41 18.06
CA MET A 284 -22.72 -9.68 17.49
C MET A 284 -22.60 -8.27 18.07
N SER A 285 -23.57 -7.78 18.82
CA SER A 285 -23.51 -6.48 19.50
C SER A 285 -22.35 -6.41 20.49
N GLU A 286 -22.15 -7.44 21.30
CA GLU A 286 -21.07 -7.47 22.29
C GLU A 286 -19.66 -7.40 21.66
N PRO A 287 -19.25 -8.30 20.75
CA PRO A 287 -17.91 -8.24 20.15
C PRO A 287 -17.69 -7.01 19.27
N THR A 288 -18.73 -6.43 18.69
CA THR A 288 -18.61 -5.28 17.78
C THR A 288 -18.77 -3.92 18.46
N TRP A 289 -19.33 -3.87 19.67
CA TRP A 289 -19.78 -2.65 20.37
C TRP A 289 -20.85 -1.87 19.60
N VAL A 290 -21.55 -2.51 18.68
CA VAL A 290 -22.59 -1.89 17.86
C VAL A 290 -23.96 -2.38 18.33
N ALA A 291 -24.86 -1.46 18.64
CA ALA A 291 -26.22 -1.79 19.07
C ALA A 291 -26.98 -2.60 17.98
N PRO A 292 -27.79 -3.61 18.37
CA PRO A 292 -28.47 -4.50 17.41
C PRO A 292 -29.32 -3.75 16.36
N GLU A 293 -30.00 -2.68 16.77
CA GLU A 293 -30.83 -1.85 15.90
C GLU A 293 -29.99 -1.10 14.84
N ILE A 294 -28.77 -0.71 15.18
CA ILE A 294 -27.81 -0.06 14.24
C ILE A 294 -27.31 -1.09 13.23
N ILE A 295 -27.01 -2.33 13.67
CA ILE A 295 -26.62 -3.43 12.78
C ILE A 295 -27.75 -3.69 11.76
N ARG A 296 -29.00 -3.85 12.21
CA ARG A 296 -30.15 -4.03 11.33
C ARG A 296 -30.37 -2.88 10.37
N LYS A 297 -30.27 -1.65 10.88
CA LYS A 297 -30.41 -0.45 10.04
C LYS A 297 -29.36 -0.40 8.93
N GLY A 298 -28.09 -0.68 9.26
CA GLY A 298 -27.00 -0.72 8.29
C GLY A 298 -27.19 -1.79 7.22
N ALA A 299 -27.51 -3.02 7.63
CA ALA A 299 -27.77 -4.14 6.74
C ALA A 299 -28.94 -3.89 5.79
N ARG A 300 -30.07 -3.39 6.30
CA ARG A 300 -31.25 -3.04 5.47
C ARG A 300 -30.94 -1.92 4.48
N LEU A 301 -30.28 -0.84 4.92
CA LEU A 301 -29.89 0.26 4.04
C LEU A 301 -29.02 -0.26 2.89
N TYR A 302 -28.02 -1.10 3.16
CA TYR A 302 -27.13 -1.65 2.14
C TYR A 302 -27.91 -2.54 1.13
N ALA A 303 -28.76 -3.43 1.62
CA ALA A 303 -29.48 -4.37 0.77
C ALA A 303 -30.59 -3.73 -0.10
N THR A 304 -31.20 -2.64 0.38
CA THR A 304 -32.33 -1.99 -0.32
C THR A 304 -31.95 -0.78 -1.16
N SER A 305 -30.72 -0.26 -1.03
CA SER A 305 -30.22 0.88 -1.83
C SER A 305 -29.35 0.37 -2.97
N ARG A 306 -29.94 0.13 -4.16
CA ARG A 306 -29.21 -0.43 -5.31
C ARG A 306 -29.16 0.53 -6.48
N PRO A 307 -28.01 0.61 -7.24
CA PRO A 307 -26.72 -0.03 -6.95
C PRO A 307 -26.03 0.54 -5.71
N SER A 308 -25.28 -0.31 -5.01
CA SER A 308 -24.47 0.09 -3.85
C SER A 308 -23.02 -0.33 -4.02
N ALA A 309 -22.10 0.61 -3.86
CA ALA A 309 -20.67 0.32 -3.81
C ALA A 309 -20.20 0.11 -2.36
N LEU A 310 -19.27 -0.81 -2.18
CA LEU A 310 -18.60 -1.03 -0.90
C LEU A 310 -17.10 -0.82 -1.05
N GLN A 311 -16.58 0.26 -0.46
CA GLN A 311 -15.16 0.58 -0.41
C GLN A 311 -14.63 0.30 0.99
N TRP A 312 -13.71 -0.67 1.11
CA TRP A 312 -13.04 -0.91 2.38
C TRP A 312 -11.59 -0.44 2.35
N GLY A 313 -11.09 -0.09 3.51
CA GLY A 313 -9.70 0.32 3.72
C GLY A 313 -8.82 -0.81 4.24
N ASN A 314 -7.52 -0.55 4.27
CA ASN A 314 -6.51 -1.50 4.74
C ASN A 314 -6.69 -2.02 6.19
N PRO A 315 -7.40 -1.35 7.13
CA PRO A 315 -7.60 -1.93 8.46
C PRO A 315 -8.15 -3.35 8.46
N LEU A 316 -9.01 -3.71 7.50
CA LEU A 316 -9.58 -5.06 7.38
C LEU A 316 -8.54 -6.10 6.94
N GLU A 317 -7.44 -5.63 6.35
CA GLU A 317 -6.34 -6.45 5.85
C GLU A 317 -5.15 -6.50 6.83
N GLN A 318 -5.33 -5.92 8.02
CA GLN A 318 -4.30 -5.77 9.04
C GLN A 318 -4.64 -6.50 10.33
N THR A 319 -5.41 -7.59 10.23
CA THR A 319 -5.75 -8.48 11.32
C THR A 319 -5.53 -9.94 10.94
N ILE A 320 -5.41 -10.80 11.94
CA ILE A 320 -5.33 -12.25 11.71
C ILE A 320 -6.60 -12.85 11.09
N HIS A 321 -7.73 -12.12 11.12
CA HIS A 321 -9.03 -12.51 10.56
C HIS A 321 -9.32 -11.90 9.20
N THR A 322 -8.28 -11.42 8.49
CA THR A 322 -8.46 -10.70 7.22
C THR A 322 -9.17 -11.54 6.15
N TRP A 323 -8.91 -12.86 6.10
CA TRP A 323 -9.58 -13.77 5.17
C TRP A 323 -11.09 -13.75 5.37
N ASP A 324 -11.55 -13.93 6.62
CA ASP A 324 -12.97 -13.98 6.96
C ASP A 324 -13.64 -12.62 6.76
N SER A 325 -12.97 -11.53 7.14
CA SER A 325 -13.48 -10.16 6.95
C SER A 325 -13.73 -9.85 5.49
N VAL A 326 -12.74 -10.07 4.62
CA VAL A 326 -12.84 -9.76 3.20
C VAL A 326 -13.84 -10.69 2.49
N ARG A 327 -13.84 -11.99 2.81
CA ARG A 327 -14.84 -12.92 2.26
C ARG A 327 -16.27 -12.54 2.62
N ALA A 328 -16.52 -12.19 3.89
CA ALA A 328 -17.86 -11.77 4.32
C ALA A 328 -18.32 -10.52 3.56
N LEU A 329 -17.44 -9.54 3.30
CA LEU A 329 -17.78 -8.36 2.50
C LEU A 329 -18.10 -8.73 1.03
N ILE A 330 -17.33 -9.62 0.41
CA ILE A 330 -17.62 -10.06 -0.96
C ILE A 330 -18.91 -10.87 -1.02
N CYS A 331 -19.21 -11.70 0.00
CA CYS A 331 -20.53 -12.36 0.13
C CYS A 331 -21.66 -11.33 0.24
N LEU A 332 -21.51 -10.24 0.99
CA LEU A 332 -22.48 -9.13 1.05
C LEU A 332 -22.73 -8.51 -0.32
N MET A 333 -21.65 -8.21 -1.08
CA MET A 333 -21.79 -7.69 -2.45
C MET A 333 -22.57 -8.67 -3.33
N ALA A 334 -22.26 -9.96 -3.24
CA ALA A 334 -22.89 -11.00 -4.05
C ALA A 334 -24.36 -11.19 -3.72
N VAL A 335 -24.72 -11.37 -2.44
CA VAL A 335 -26.13 -11.60 -2.08
C VAL A 335 -27.01 -10.38 -2.36
N CYS A 336 -26.43 -9.19 -2.44
CA CYS A 336 -27.14 -7.97 -2.82
C CYS A 336 -27.08 -7.66 -4.34
N GLY A 337 -26.42 -8.50 -5.19
CA GLY A 337 -26.35 -8.31 -6.63
C GLY A 337 -25.54 -7.07 -7.05
N ASN A 338 -24.54 -6.67 -6.26
CA ASN A 338 -23.72 -5.49 -6.50
C ASN A 338 -22.34 -5.81 -7.15
N LEU A 339 -22.16 -7.02 -7.72
CA LEU A 339 -20.92 -7.43 -8.38
C LEU A 339 -21.00 -7.23 -9.90
N ASP A 340 -19.98 -6.57 -10.44
CA ASP A 340 -19.80 -6.22 -11.86
C ASP A 340 -20.98 -5.40 -12.43
N GLU A 341 -21.62 -4.60 -11.58
CA GLU A 341 -22.74 -3.71 -11.85
C GLU A 341 -22.26 -2.25 -11.79
N PRO A 342 -22.65 -1.37 -12.75
CA PRO A 342 -22.33 0.06 -12.68
C PRO A 342 -22.80 0.69 -11.35
N GLY A 343 -21.92 1.43 -10.68
CA GLY A 343 -22.17 2.01 -9.37
C GLY A 343 -22.14 0.99 -8.21
N GLY A 344 -21.76 -0.25 -8.48
CA GLY A 344 -21.50 -1.31 -7.51
C GLY A 344 -20.01 -1.58 -7.32
N ASN A 345 -19.62 -2.86 -7.27
CA ASN A 345 -18.23 -3.30 -7.22
C ASN A 345 -17.87 -4.05 -8.50
N VAL A 346 -16.96 -3.49 -9.29
CA VAL A 346 -16.73 -3.90 -10.67
C VAL A 346 -15.36 -4.58 -10.87
N GLN A 347 -15.28 -5.38 -11.92
CA GLN A 347 -14.02 -5.85 -12.47
C GLN A 347 -13.53 -4.83 -13.51
N ALA A 348 -12.43 -4.16 -13.26
CA ALA A 348 -11.78 -3.32 -14.25
C ALA A 348 -11.22 -4.16 -15.42
N ASN A 349 -11.23 -3.61 -16.63
CA ASN A 349 -10.58 -4.18 -17.79
C ASN A 349 -9.30 -3.39 -18.06
N GLU A 350 -8.17 -4.08 -18.17
CA GLU A 350 -6.89 -3.45 -18.45
C GLU A 350 -6.78 -3.01 -19.92
N PRO A 351 -6.05 -1.92 -20.21
CA PRO A 351 -5.66 -1.60 -21.58
C PRO A 351 -4.67 -2.64 -22.14
N ASP A 352 -4.52 -2.66 -23.47
CA ASP A 352 -3.61 -3.57 -24.14
C ASP A 352 -2.15 -3.15 -23.87
N LEU A 353 -1.47 -3.88 -23.00
CA LEU A 353 -0.09 -3.67 -22.57
C LEU A 353 0.67 -4.99 -22.53
N LEU A 354 1.97 -4.94 -22.38
CA LEU A 354 2.78 -6.14 -22.20
C LEU A 354 2.25 -6.97 -21.03
N GLU A 355 1.94 -8.23 -21.29
CA GLU A 355 1.44 -9.14 -20.26
C GLU A 355 2.42 -9.27 -19.11
N LEU A 356 1.91 -9.15 -17.88
CA LEU A 356 2.73 -9.15 -16.68
C LEU A 356 3.62 -10.39 -16.56
N GLY A 357 3.11 -11.57 -16.90
CA GLY A 357 3.88 -12.83 -16.86
C GLY A 357 5.11 -12.81 -17.79
N LYS A 358 4.98 -12.20 -18.97
CA LYS A 358 6.08 -11.99 -19.91
C LYS A 358 7.08 -10.95 -19.39
N PHE A 359 6.58 -9.85 -18.83
CA PHE A 359 7.44 -8.82 -18.27
C PHE A 359 8.30 -9.35 -17.12
N VAL A 360 7.71 -10.06 -16.16
CA VAL A 360 8.44 -10.60 -14.99
C VAL A 360 9.20 -11.89 -15.28
N ARG A 361 9.19 -12.42 -16.51
CA ARG A 361 9.84 -13.67 -16.90
C ARG A 361 9.47 -14.83 -15.97
N SER A 362 8.17 -15.03 -15.78
CA SER A 362 7.66 -16.16 -14.97
C SER A 362 8.02 -17.54 -15.52
N ASP A 363 8.36 -17.62 -16.82
CA ASP A 363 8.84 -18.80 -17.51
C ASP A 363 10.20 -19.33 -16.98
N LEU A 364 11.05 -18.44 -16.44
CA LEU A 364 12.38 -18.80 -15.95
C LEU A 364 12.39 -19.40 -14.54
N LEU A 365 11.31 -19.27 -13.78
CA LEU A 365 11.20 -19.87 -12.45
C LEU A 365 9.81 -20.49 -12.24
N PRO A 366 9.48 -21.59 -12.96
CA PRO A 366 8.15 -22.22 -12.91
C PRO A 366 7.82 -22.83 -11.53
N SER A 367 8.85 -23.23 -10.77
CA SER A 367 8.71 -23.77 -9.42
C SER A 367 8.49 -22.72 -8.34
N LYS A 368 8.63 -21.42 -8.65
CA LYS A 368 8.63 -20.30 -7.69
C LYS A 368 7.65 -20.46 -6.54
N ARG A 369 6.38 -20.73 -6.86
CA ARG A 369 5.30 -20.81 -5.87
C ARG A 369 5.46 -21.95 -4.85
N LYS A 370 6.16 -23.01 -5.20
CA LYS A 370 6.43 -24.14 -4.30
C LYS A 370 7.63 -23.90 -3.40
N GLU A 371 8.52 -23.00 -3.82
CA GLU A 371 9.80 -22.73 -3.16
C GLU A 371 9.78 -21.44 -2.31
N MET A 372 8.76 -20.60 -2.47
CA MET A 372 8.59 -19.40 -1.64
C MET A 372 8.49 -19.78 -0.16
N ILE A 373 9.11 -18.99 0.72
CA ILE A 373 9.14 -19.24 2.18
C ILE A 373 7.74 -19.55 2.72
N HIS A 374 6.73 -18.77 2.34
CA HIS A 374 5.38 -18.94 2.90
C HIS A 374 4.66 -20.21 2.40
N ALA A 375 5.11 -20.84 1.31
CA ALA A 375 4.56 -22.13 0.85
C ALA A 375 4.76 -23.25 1.90
N PHE A 376 5.83 -23.17 2.68
CA PHE A 376 6.14 -24.11 3.76
C PHE A 376 5.29 -23.90 5.02
N HIS A 377 4.60 -22.76 5.10
CA HIS A 377 3.72 -22.39 6.22
C HIS A 377 2.22 -22.54 5.90
N GLY A 378 1.89 -23.07 4.72
CA GLY A 378 0.50 -23.39 4.35
C GLY A 378 -0.39 -22.21 4.04
N THR A 379 0.19 -21.06 3.66
CA THR A 379 -0.57 -19.89 3.16
C THR A 379 -1.15 -20.16 1.76
N ILE A 380 -2.09 -19.31 1.35
CA ILE A 380 -2.72 -19.44 0.03
C ILE A 380 -1.68 -19.22 -1.08
N PRO A 381 -1.60 -20.13 -2.07
CA PRO A 381 -0.49 -20.17 -3.05
C PRO A 381 -0.40 -18.99 -4.03
N LYS A 382 -1.41 -18.14 -4.11
CA LYS A 382 -1.45 -17.04 -5.11
C LYS A 382 -0.74 -15.76 -4.70
N MET A 383 -0.20 -15.67 -3.50
CA MET A 383 0.59 -14.50 -3.11
C MET A 383 1.87 -14.39 -3.94
N MET A 384 2.13 -13.22 -4.49
CA MET A 384 3.35 -12.93 -5.26
C MET A 384 4.55 -12.61 -4.38
N THR A 385 4.31 -12.23 -3.13
CA THR A 385 5.34 -11.82 -2.17
C THR A 385 5.31 -12.64 -0.91
N VAL A 386 6.44 -12.72 -0.25
CA VAL A 386 6.61 -13.42 1.02
C VAL A 386 6.16 -12.52 2.16
N PRO A 387 5.30 -12.98 3.08
CA PRO A 387 4.99 -12.23 4.30
C PRO A 387 6.23 -11.97 5.12
N SER A 388 6.38 -10.72 5.59
CA SER A 388 7.58 -10.27 6.30
C SER A 388 7.89 -11.07 7.58
N ALA A 389 6.88 -11.60 8.25
CA ALA A 389 7.06 -12.41 9.46
C ALA A 389 7.81 -13.72 9.17
N TYR A 390 7.46 -14.42 8.11
CA TYR A 390 8.14 -15.68 7.73
C TYR A 390 9.55 -15.41 7.19
N LEU A 391 9.73 -14.32 6.45
CA LEU A 391 11.04 -13.91 5.96
C LEU A 391 12.03 -13.68 7.11
N ARG A 392 11.62 -12.96 8.16
CA ARG A 392 12.50 -12.70 9.31
C ARG A 392 12.88 -13.97 10.06
N ARG A 393 11.97 -14.93 10.20
CA ARG A 393 12.31 -16.26 10.73
C ARG A 393 13.35 -16.97 9.88
N ALA A 394 13.24 -16.89 8.56
CA ALA A 394 14.24 -17.45 7.66
C ALA A 394 15.61 -16.77 7.78
N MET A 395 15.67 -15.46 8.06
CA MET A 395 16.90 -14.72 8.34
C MET A 395 17.52 -15.09 9.69
N ILE A 396 16.68 -15.28 10.74
CA ILE A 396 17.15 -15.51 12.12
C ILE A 396 17.43 -16.98 12.38
N GLU A 397 16.49 -17.85 12.01
CA GLU A 397 16.46 -19.28 12.38
C GLU A 397 16.91 -20.20 11.23
N GLY A 398 16.97 -19.67 10.01
CA GLY A 398 17.28 -20.47 8.80
C GLY A 398 16.15 -21.41 8.37
N VAL A 399 14.90 -21.14 8.74
CA VAL A 399 13.73 -21.99 8.49
C VAL A 399 12.74 -21.30 7.54
N PRO A 400 12.30 -21.96 6.46
CA PRO A 400 12.56 -23.34 6.00
C PRO A 400 13.93 -23.51 5.34
N TYR A 401 14.62 -22.44 5.06
CA TYR A 401 16.00 -22.35 4.57
C TYR A 401 16.57 -20.97 4.91
N PRO A 402 17.90 -20.82 5.01
CA PRO A 402 18.50 -19.56 5.41
C PRO A 402 18.33 -18.48 4.33
N VAL A 403 18.06 -17.24 4.78
CA VAL A 403 18.16 -16.03 3.98
C VAL A 403 19.34 -15.22 4.50
N LYS A 404 20.30 -14.96 3.61
CA LYS A 404 21.61 -14.38 3.92
C LYS A 404 21.85 -13.01 3.29
N GLY A 405 21.24 -12.76 2.12
CA GLY A 405 21.37 -11.51 1.39
C GLY A 405 20.02 -10.85 1.13
N ALA A 406 20.00 -9.49 1.12
CA ALA A 406 18.82 -8.73 0.76
C ALA A 406 19.16 -7.48 -0.07
N TYR A 407 18.35 -7.24 -1.11
CA TYR A 407 18.25 -5.94 -1.77
C TYR A 407 16.88 -5.34 -1.51
N LEU A 408 16.83 -4.11 -0.99
CA LEU A 408 15.59 -3.41 -0.65
C LEU A 408 15.50 -2.08 -1.40
N GLN A 409 14.36 -1.77 -2.02
CA GLN A 409 14.13 -0.49 -2.70
C GLN A 409 12.90 0.25 -2.17
N GLY A 410 13.04 1.54 -1.89
CA GLY A 410 11.95 2.43 -1.51
C GLY A 410 11.11 1.89 -0.35
N THR A 411 11.73 1.25 0.64
CA THR A 411 11.04 0.68 1.80
C THR A 411 11.78 0.94 3.10
N ASN A 412 11.07 1.40 4.11
CA ASN A 412 11.59 1.53 5.46
C ASN A 412 11.11 0.35 6.34
N SER A 413 11.60 -0.84 6.01
CA SER A 413 11.13 -2.13 6.56
C SER A 413 11.30 -2.23 8.07
N LEU A 414 12.33 -1.60 8.66
CA LEU A 414 12.53 -1.57 10.11
C LEU A 414 11.34 -0.96 10.85
N LEU A 415 10.70 0.06 10.25
CA LEU A 415 9.50 0.67 10.84
C LEU A 415 8.20 0.04 10.34
N ALA A 416 8.20 -0.51 9.12
CA ALA A 416 6.98 -0.96 8.45
C ALA A 416 6.53 -2.36 8.90
N TYR A 417 7.47 -3.25 9.20
CA TYR A 417 7.13 -4.62 9.58
C TYR A 417 6.72 -4.70 11.05
N ALA A 418 5.69 -5.52 11.32
CA ALA A 418 5.27 -5.80 12.69
C ALA A 418 6.44 -6.33 13.55
N GLU A 419 6.46 -6.03 14.85
CA GLU A 419 7.52 -6.47 15.75
C GLU A 419 8.91 -5.99 15.28
N SER A 420 9.10 -4.67 15.29
CA SER A 420 10.27 -4.02 14.69
C SER A 420 11.61 -4.43 15.31
N LYS A 421 11.65 -4.80 16.60
CA LYS A 421 12.88 -5.35 17.22
C LYS A 421 13.34 -6.64 16.54
N LEU A 422 12.40 -7.51 16.19
CA LEU A 422 12.70 -8.73 15.44
C LEU A 422 13.21 -8.41 14.02
N THR A 423 12.74 -7.30 13.44
CA THR A 423 13.23 -6.83 12.13
C THR A 423 14.68 -6.35 12.23
N LEU A 424 15.02 -5.61 13.30
CA LEU A 424 16.40 -5.20 13.56
C LEU A 424 17.31 -6.43 13.71
N GLU A 425 16.91 -7.39 14.55
CA GLU A 425 17.66 -8.65 14.74
C GLU A 425 17.88 -9.38 13.42
N ALA A 426 16.84 -9.52 12.60
CA ALA A 426 16.91 -10.18 11.29
C ALA A 426 17.90 -9.49 10.36
N PHE A 427 17.86 -8.16 10.26
CA PHE A 427 18.78 -7.41 9.40
C PHE A 427 20.22 -7.43 9.91
N MET A 428 20.43 -7.46 11.23
CA MET A 428 21.78 -7.61 11.81
C MET A 428 22.42 -8.96 11.51
N LYS A 429 21.62 -10.01 11.25
CA LYS A 429 22.09 -11.38 10.91
C LYS A 429 22.35 -11.59 9.42
N LEU A 430 21.98 -10.64 8.54
CA LEU A 430 22.28 -10.73 7.11
C LEU A 430 23.80 -10.63 6.86
N ASP A 431 24.31 -11.45 5.96
CA ASP A 431 25.69 -11.37 5.48
C ASP A 431 25.88 -10.13 4.60
N PHE A 432 24.84 -9.74 3.86
CA PHE A 432 24.86 -8.54 3.02
C PHE A 432 23.48 -7.91 2.83
N LEU A 433 23.40 -6.58 2.94
CA LEU A 433 22.20 -5.78 2.74
C LEU A 433 22.51 -4.57 1.84
N ALA A 434 21.87 -4.48 0.69
CA ALA A 434 21.88 -3.29 -0.18
C ALA A 434 20.52 -2.60 -0.17
N VAL A 435 20.50 -1.26 -0.16
CA VAL A 435 19.26 -0.48 -0.10
C VAL A 435 19.30 0.64 -1.13
N SER A 436 18.24 0.77 -1.95
CA SER A 436 17.98 1.94 -2.79
C SER A 436 16.99 2.86 -2.08
N GLU A 437 17.36 4.12 -1.86
CA GLU A 437 16.53 5.07 -1.09
C GLU A 437 16.80 6.52 -1.51
N ILE A 438 15.86 7.40 -1.22
CA ILE A 438 15.96 8.85 -1.48
C ILE A 438 16.70 9.56 -0.34
N PHE A 439 16.50 9.09 0.89
CA PHE A 439 17.07 9.65 2.12
C PHE A 439 17.67 8.54 2.98
N MET A 440 18.56 8.89 3.92
CA MET A 440 19.05 7.95 4.90
C MET A 440 17.95 7.65 5.92
N THR A 441 17.18 6.59 5.66
CA THR A 441 16.16 6.08 6.58
C THR A 441 16.78 5.14 7.63
N PRO A 442 16.10 4.83 8.74
CA PRO A 442 16.55 3.81 9.69
C PRO A 442 16.90 2.46 9.03
N THR A 443 16.17 2.05 8.00
CA THR A 443 16.50 0.83 7.23
C THR A 443 17.75 1.01 6.36
N ALA A 444 17.88 2.13 5.67
CA ALA A 444 19.05 2.43 4.84
C ALA A 444 20.33 2.52 5.69
N ALA A 445 20.23 3.06 6.92
CA ALA A 445 21.34 3.17 7.85
C ALA A 445 21.89 1.80 8.33
N LEU A 446 21.16 0.71 8.12
CA LEU A 446 21.61 -0.67 8.38
C LEU A 446 22.30 -1.33 7.18
N ALA A 447 22.28 -0.71 6.00
CA ALA A 447 22.80 -1.32 4.77
C ALA A 447 24.33 -1.41 4.75
N ASP A 448 24.85 -2.28 3.88
CA ASP A 448 26.26 -2.35 3.51
C ASP A 448 26.55 -1.40 2.32
N VAL A 449 25.54 -1.26 1.43
CA VAL A 449 25.55 -0.34 0.30
C VAL A 449 24.23 0.41 0.22
N VAL A 450 24.29 1.74 0.05
CA VAL A 450 23.11 2.57 -0.17
C VAL A 450 23.21 3.22 -1.55
N LEU A 451 22.18 3.02 -2.37
CA LEU A 451 22.09 3.54 -3.74
C LEU A 451 21.14 4.75 -3.77
N PRO A 452 21.55 5.88 -4.38
CA PRO A 452 20.74 7.10 -4.43
C PRO A 452 19.66 6.99 -5.49
N ALA A 453 18.39 6.94 -5.05
CA ALA A 453 17.25 6.85 -5.94
C ALA A 453 16.81 8.23 -6.48
N ALA A 454 16.47 8.29 -7.76
CA ALA A 454 15.64 9.34 -8.32
C ALA A 454 14.19 9.19 -7.84
N THR A 455 13.43 10.29 -7.83
CA THR A 455 12.05 10.29 -7.37
C THR A 455 11.10 10.90 -8.41
N SER A 456 9.80 10.93 -8.10
CA SER A 456 8.79 11.50 -9.00
C SER A 456 9.21 12.85 -9.58
N PHE A 457 8.86 13.08 -10.83
CA PHE A 457 9.23 14.22 -11.68
C PHE A 457 10.64 14.19 -12.29
N GLU A 458 11.50 13.26 -11.88
CA GLU A 458 12.91 13.19 -12.31
C GLU A 458 13.17 12.14 -13.40
N PHE A 459 12.14 11.33 -13.75
CA PHE A 459 12.22 10.32 -14.80
C PHE A 459 10.87 10.09 -15.46
N ASN A 460 10.88 9.50 -16.63
CA ASN A 460 9.67 9.01 -17.31
C ASN A 460 9.18 7.73 -16.67
N ASP A 461 7.84 7.55 -16.54
CA ASP A 461 7.27 6.36 -15.92
C ASP A 461 5.85 6.07 -16.44
N ILE A 462 5.39 4.82 -16.26
CA ILE A 462 4.04 4.36 -16.54
C ILE A 462 3.37 3.98 -15.22
N GLY A 463 2.61 4.88 -14.65
CA GLY A 463 1.90 4.61 -13.41
C GLY A 463 0.81 3.57 -13.55
N HIS A 464 0.61 2.74 -12.52
CA HIS A 464 -0.44 1.72 -12.40
C HIS A 464 -0.35 0.50 -13.31
N TYR A 465 0.73 0.31 -14.07
CA TYR A 465 0.94 -0.90 -14.84
C TYR A 465 0.82 -2.16 -13.97
N GLY A 466 0.01 -3.12 -14.42
CA GLY A 466 -0.17 -4.42 -13.78
C GLY A 466 -0.94 -4.45 -12.46
N LEU A 467 -1.61 -3.36 -12.06
CA LEU A 467 -2.33 -3.27 -10.78
C LEU A 467 -3.81 -3.66 -10.83
N GLY A 468 -4.36 -3.98 -11.99
CA GLY A 468 -5.75 -4.40 -12.10
C GLY A 468 -6.78 -3.26 -11.93
N HIS A 469 -6.37 -2.00 -12.13
CA HIS A 469 -7.24 -0.83 -11.96
C HIS A 469 -7.97 -0.41 -13.24
N GLY A 470 -7.65 -1.03 -14.38
CA GLY A 470 -8.27 -0.73 -15.67
C GLY A 470 -7.71 0.51 -16.38
N TYR A 471 -6.62 1.07 -15.91
CA TYR A 471 -5.95 2.21 -16.54
C TYR A 471 -4.47 2.28 -16.19
N VAL A 472 -3.70 2.97 -17.02
CA VAL A 472 -2.33 3.39 -16.76
C VAL A 472 -2.17 4.88 -17.00
N LEU A 473 -1.21 5.51 -16.31
CA LEU A 473 -1.03 6.95 -16.25
C LEU A 473 0.37 7.33 -16.75
N ALA A 474 0.44 8.30 -17.64
CA ALA A 474 1.72 8.84 -18.08
C ALA A 474 2.33 9.73 -16.99
N ARG A 475 3.58 9.48 -16.68
CA ARG A 475 4.38 10.26 -15.71
C ARG A 475 5.65 10.79 -16.38
N PRO A 476 5.53 11.74 -17.32
CA PRO A 476 6.70 12.30 -17.97
C PRO A 476 7.59 13.07 -17.00
N LYS A 477 8.90 13.01 -17.25
CA LYS A 477 9.90 13.74 -16.53
C LYS A 477 9.69 15.25 -16.63
N VAL A 478 9.88 15.95 -15.53
CA VAL A 478 9.73 17.41 -15.42
C VAL A 478 11.07 18.09 -15.20
N VAL A 479 11.91 17.51 -14.35
CA VAL A 479 13.26 18.01 -14.00
C VAL A 479 14.29 16.88 -14.08
N GLU A 480 15.56 17.24 -14.23
CA GLU A 480 16.65 16.28 -14.16
C GLU A 480 16.90 15.86 -12.70
N PRO A 481 17.24 14.57 -12.46
CA PRO A 481 17.64 14.13 -11.13
C PRO A 481 18.95 14.81 -10.69
N PRO A 482 19.16 15.03 -9.39
CA PRO A 482 20.41 15.61 -8.91
C PRO A 482 21.57 14.60 -9.00
N GLU A 483 22.75 15.11 -9.38
CA GLU A 483 24.01 14.36 -9.39
C GLU A 483 23.88 12.95 -9.99
N GLU A 484 24.12 11.89 -9.20
CA GLU A 484 24.17 10.50 -9.64
C GLU A 484 22.90 9.69 -9.30
N CYS A 485 21.75 10.34 -9.03
CA CYS A 485 20.51 9.61 -8.71
C CYS A 485 19.94 8.88 -9.93
N TRP A 486 19.63 7.58 -9.77
CA TRP A 486 19.00 6.75 -10.81
C TRP A 486 17.58 6.33 -10.42
N PRO A 487 16.64 6.22 -11.39
CA PRO A 487 15.35 5.56 -11.15
C PRO A 487 15.54 4.12 -10.68
N ASP A 488 14.70 3.64 -9.75
CA ASP A 488 14.74 2.25 -9.28
C ASP A 488 14.64 1.23 -10.43
N LEU A 489 13.83 1.53 -11.44
CA LEU A 489 13.70 0.70 -12.65
C LEU A 489 15.06 0.53 -13.39
N ARG A 490 15.86 1.61 -13.50
CA ARG A 490 17.21 1.56 -14.06
C ARG A 490 18.15 0.79 -13.13
N ILE A 491 18.10 1.03 -11.82
CA ILE A 491 18.94 0.34 -10.83
C ILE A 491 18.74 -1.17 -10.93
N VAL A 492 17.48 -1.62 -10.95
CA VAL A 492 17.13 -3.04 -11.07
C VAL A 492 17.59 -3.63 -12.39
N ASN A 493 17.47 -2.88 -13.50
CA ASN A 493 17.92 -3.33 -14.81
C ASN A 493 19.44 -3.54 -14.85
N GLU A 494 20.22 -2.58 -14.33
CA GLU A 494 21.69 -2.69 -14.29
C GLU A 494 22.17 -3.79 -13.31
N LEU A 495 21.55 -3.93 -12.14
CA LEU A 495 21.80 -5.06 -11.25
C LEU A 495 21.49 -6.40 -11.93
N GLY A 496 20.42 -6.45 -12.70
CA GLY A 496 20.06 -7.64 -13.46
C GLY A 496 21.10 -8.03 -14.51
N LYS A 497 21.59 -7.06 -15.26
CA LYS A 497 22.69 -7.26 -16.24
C LYS A 497 23.97 -7.76 -15.58
N ALA A 498 24.26 -7.30 -14.35
CA ALA A 498 25.47 -7.71 -13.61
C ALA A 498 25.34 -9.07 -12.93
N LEU A 499 24.13 -9.42 -12.46
CA LEU A 499 23.87 -10.67 -11.71
C LEU A 499 23.53 -11.86 -12.59
N THR A 500 23.11 -11.65 -13.85
CA THR A 500 22.55 -12.67 -14.72
C THR A 500 22.94 -12.43 -16.19
N GLU A 501 22.36 -13.19 -17.11
CA GLU A 501 22.62 -13.05 -18.54
C GLU A 501 22.10 -11.71 -19.08
N ARG A 502 23.01 -10.86 -19.61
CA ARG A 502 22.75 -9.50 -20.09
C ARG A 502 21.60 -9.42 -21.11
N GLN A 503 21.48 -10.40 -22.01
CA GLN A 503 20.43 -10.45 -23.05
C GLN A 503 19.02 -10.63 -22.48
N LEU A 504 18.86 -10.94 -21.21
CA LEU A 504 17.56 -11.02 -20.54
C LEU A 504 17.06 -9.66 -20.05
N TRP A 505 17.83 -8.58 -20.27
CA TRP A 505 17.56 -7.25 -19.78
C TRP A 505 17.46 -6.25 -20.92
N PHE A 506 16.92 -5.10 -20.63
CA PHE A 506 16.73 -4.01 -21.59
C PHE A 506 18.00 -3.15 -21.70
N GLU A 507 18.19 -2.49 -22.83
CA GLU A 507 19.37 -1.64 -22.98
C GLU A 507 19.36 -0.47 -21.99
N ASP A 508 18.21 0.21 -21.88
CA ASP A 508 18.05 1.32 -20.95
C ASP A 508 16.63 1.41 -20.35
N HIS A 509 16.38 2.46 -19.59
CA HIS A 509 15.11 2.74 -18.92
C HIS A 509 13.96 3.00 -19.92
N GLU A 510 14.23 3.72 -21.00
CA GLU A 510 13.21 4.10 -21.98
C GLU A 510 12.75 2.88 -22.79
N GLU A 511 13.66 1.97 -23.14
CA GLU A 511 13.28 0.72 -23.80
C GLU A 511 12.31 -0.12 -22.98
N ILE A 512 12.41 -0.09 -21.65
CA ILE A 512 11.45 -0.77 -20.77
C ILE A 512 10.06 -0.19 -20.94
N LEU A 513 9.93 1.14 -20.98
CA LEU A 513 8.66 1.82 -21.13
C LEU A 513 8.03 1.54 -22.50
N GLU A 514 8.83 1.60 -23.57
CA GLU A 514 8.40 1.26 -24.93
C GLU A 514 7.95 -0.21 -25.02
N ALA A 515 8.69 -1.13 -24.39
CA ALA A 515 8.29 -2.55 -24.38
C ALA A 515 6.94 -2.78 -23.67
N VAL A 516 6.68 -2.07 -22.56
CA VAL A 516 5.40 -2.14 -21.85
C VAL A 516 4.25 -1.62 -22.71
N LEU A 517 4.46 -0.53 -23.44
CA LEU A 517 3.42 0.12 -24.27
C LEU A 517 3.21 -0.56 -25.63
N LYS A 518 4.18 -1.33 -26.14
CA LYS A 518 4.18 -1.91 -27.48
C LYS A 518 2.85 -2.55 -27.91
N PRO A 519 2.14 -3.35 -27.08
CA PRO A 519 0.84 -3.92 -27.49
C PRO A 519 -0.25 -2.88 -27.73
N SER A 520 -0.18 -1.71 -27.09
CA SER A 520 -1.14 -0.62 -27.31
C SER A 520 -0.94 0.11 -28.65
N GLY A 521 0.17 -0.13 -29.33
CA GLY A 521 0.55 0.58 -30.56
C GLY A 521 1.03 2.01 -30.33
N LEU A 522 1.22 2.44 -29.09
CA LEU A 522 1.70 3.79 -28.73
C LEU A 522 3.18 3.77 -28.37
N THR A 523 3.89 4.82 -28.77
CA THR A 523 5.19 5.20 -28.22
C THR A 523 4.98 5.86 -26.85
N TYR A 524 6.02 5.93 -26.03
CA TYR A 524 5.95 6.65 -24.75
C TYR A 524 5.61 8.13 -24.93
N ARG A 525 6.09 8.75 -26.02
CA ARG A 525 5.78 10.14 -26.35
C ARG A 525 4.28 10.34 -26.60
N GLU A 526 3.68 9.53 -27.45
CA GLU A 526 2.24 9.60 -27.75
C GLU A 526 1.38 9.31 -26.51
N PHE A 527 1.82 8.35 -25.69
CA PHE A 527 1.18 8.07 -24.40
C PHE A 527 1.27 9.27 -23.43
N SER A 528 2.43 9.95 -23.37
CA SER A 528 2.61 11.15 -22.54
C SER A 528 1.72 12.32 -22.98
N GLU A 529 1.57 12.52 -24.29
CA GLU A 529 0.69 13.55 -24.86
C GLU A 529 -0.78 13.24 -24.53
N LYS A 530 -1.17 11.98 -24.53
CA LYS A 530 -2.52 11.51 -24.16
C LYS A 530 -2.79 11.59 -22.65
N GLY A 531 -1.75 11.42 -21.83
CA GLY A 531 -1.76 11.49 -20.36
C GLY A 531 -2.20 10.20 -19.68
N PHE A 532 -3.13 9.43 -20.22
CA PHE A 532 -3.56 8.15 -19.66
C PHE A 532 -4.09 7.22 -20.76
N LEU A 533 -4.14 5.94 -20.43
CA LEU A 533 -4.76 4.91 -21.25
C LEU A 533 -5.67 4.05 -20.37
N LYS A 534 -6.93 3.87 -20.77
CA LYS A 534 -7.89 3.02 -20.06
C LYS A 534 -8.32 1.83 -20.92
N GLY A 535 -8.62 0.73 -20.25
CA GLY A 535 -9.23 -0.42 -20.89
C GLY A 535 -10.69 -0.18 -21.29
N PRO A 536 -11.28 -1.09 -22.05
CA PRO A 536 -12.66 -0.98 -22.49
C PRO A 536 -13.62 -1.10 -21.30
N GLU A 537 -14.59 -0.20 -21.24
CA GLU A 537 -15.61 -0.22 -20.19
C GLU A 537 -16.67 -1.28 -20.53
N ARG A 538 -16.77 -2.30 -19.67
CA ARG A 538 -17.73 -3.41 -19.81
C ARG A 538 -18.19 -3.85 -18.42
N PHE A 539 -19.47 -4.01 -18.27
CA PHE A 539 -20.14 -4.46 -17.04
C PHE A 539 -20.90 -5.77 -17.27
N ASN A 540 -21.33 -6.41 -16.20
CA ASN A 540 -22.12 -7.63 -16.23
C ASN A 540 -21.50 -8.74 -17.10
N LYS A 541 -20.17 -8.82 -17.11
CA LYS A 541 -19.41 -9.75 -17.95
C LYS A 541 -19.78 -11.21 -17.69
N TYR A 542 -20.16 -11.50 -16.45
CA TYR A 542 -20.61 -12.83 -16.02
C TYR A 542 -21.85 -13.34 -16.79
N LEU A 543 -22.68 -12.46 -17.35
CA LEU A 543 -23.85 -12.86 -18.14
C LEU A 543 -23.47 -13.69 -19.38
N SER A 544 -22.28 -13.45 -19.94
CA SER A 544 -21.80 -14.16 -21.14
C SER A 544 -20.83 -15.29 -20.83
N SER A 545 -20.02 -15.19 -19.77
CA SER A 545 -18.90 -16.11 -19.50
C SER A 545 -18.94 -16.79 -18.14
N GLY A 546 -19.92 -16.47 -17.29
CA GLY A 546 -19.90 -16.84 -15.87
C GLY A 546 -18.81 -16.09 -15.10
N PHE A 547 -18.67 -16.38 -13.82
CA PHE A 547 -17.56 -15.91 -12.98
C PHE A 547 -16.33 -16.78 -13.18
N ARG A 548 -15.14 -16.19 -13.10
CA ARG A 548 -13.85 -16.92 -13.28
C ARG A 548 -13.45 -17.71 -12.03
N THR A 549 -14.38 -18.49 -11.51
CA THR A 549 -14.21 -19.41 -10.38
C THR A 549 -14.32 -20.86 -10.86
N PRO A 550 -13.94 -21.88 -10.08
CA PRO A 550 -14.10 -23.27 -10.46
C PRO A 550 -15.55 -23.70 -10.77
N THR A 551 -16.52 -23.06 -10.10
CA THR A 551 -17.96 -23.37 -10.30
C THR A 551 -18.62 -22.53 -11.40
N GLY A 552 -17.92 -21.54 -11.97
CA GLY A 552 -18.48 -20.55 -12.89
C GLY A 552 -19.43 -19.55 -12.20
N LYS A 553 -19.56 -19.59 -10.88
CA LYS A 553 -20.43 -18.76 -10.03
C LYS A 553 -19.64 -18.07 -8.94
N VAL A 554 -20.24 -17.11 -8.25
CA VAL A 554 -19.65 -16.56 -7.01
C VAL A 554 -19.68 -17.66 -5.95
N GLU A 555 -18.52 -18.00 -5.41
CA GLU A 555 -18.38 -19.07 -4.41
C GLU A 555 -18.62 -18.54 -2.99
N LEU A 556 -19.89 -18.50 -2.57
CA LEU A 556 -20.26 -18.23 -1.19
C LEU A 556 -19.71 -19.33 -0.28
N LEU A 557 -19.86 -20.59 -0.72
CA LEU A 557 -19.14 -21.76 -0.19
C LEU A 557 -17.92 -21.99 -1.06
N LEU A 558 -16.72 -21.91 -0.49
CA LEU A 558 -15.48 -22.04 -1.24
C LEU A 558 -15.20 -23.51 -1.62
N SER A 559 -15.28 -23.84 -2.90
CA SER A 559 -15.04 -25.21 -3.42
C SER A 559 -13.61 -25.73 -3.20
N GLN A 560 -12.62 -24.82 -3.09
CA GLN A 560 -11.22 -25.14 -2.87
C GLN A 560 -10.72 -24.95 -1.43
N ALA A 561 -11.64 -24.89 -0.46
CA ALA A 561 -11.31 -24.61 0.94
C ALA A 561 -10.30 -25.58 1.55
N GLU A 562 -10.48 -26.89 1.30
CA GLU A 562 -9.57 -27.93 1.77
C GLU A 562 -8.16 -27.76 1.19
N LYS A 563 -8.05 -27.48 -0.11
CA LYS A 563 -6.77 -27.23 -0.79
C LYS A 563 -6.02 -26.03 -0.20
N PHE A 564 -6.75 -25.00 0.26
CA PHE A 564 -6.17 -23.79 0.84
C PHE A 564 -6.06 -23.86 2.37
N ARG A 565 -6.57 -24.94 2.99
CA ARG A 565 -6.61 -25.14 4.45
C ARG A 565 -7.27 -23.97 5.19
N VAL A 566 -8.34 -23.45 4.62
CA VAL A 566 -9.17 -22.37 5.19
C VAL A 566 -10.60 -22.86 5.36
N SER A 567 -11.41 -22.13 6.16
CA SER A 567 -12.82 -22.40 6.23
C SER A 567 -13.53 -22.19 4.89
N PRO A 568 -14.45 -23.06 4.48
CA PRO A 568 -15.25 -22.88 3.26
C PRO A 568 -16.22 -21.68 3.34
N LEU A 569 -16.58 -21.24 4.52
CA LEU A 569 -17.46 -20.10 4.80
C LEU A 569 -16.71 -19.07 5.67
N PRO A 570 -17.03 -17.76 5.57
CA PRO A 570 -16.46 -16.77 6.47
C PRO A 570 -16.94 -17.00 7.91
N GLU A 571 -16.04 -16.95 8.89
CA GLU A 571 -16.31 -17.31 10.28
C GLU A 571 -16.00 -16.17 11.25
N PHE A 572 -16.67 -16.19 12.41
CA PHE A 572 -16.29 -15.44 13.57
C PHE A 572 -15.68 -16.37 14.62
N ASN A 573 -14.36 -16.43 14.65
CA ASN A 573 -13.57 -17.24 15.59
C ASN A 573 -13.02 -16.42 16.75
N GLY A 574 -13.77 -15.41 17.20
CA GLY A 574 -13.36 -14.48 18.26
C GLY A 574 -12.64 -13.24 17.72
N LEU A 575 -12.22 -12.41 18.63
CA LEU A 575 -11.48 -11.18 18.36
C LEU A 575 -9.98 -11.45 18.28
N PRO A 576 -9.19 -10.57 17.61
CA PRO A 576 -7.74 -10.71 17.56
C PRO A 576 -7.13 -10.80 18.97
N GLU A 577 -7.55 -9.89 19.84
CA GLU A 577 -7.23 -9.87 21.26
C GLU A 577 -8.41 -9.37 22.08
N ASN A 578 -8.57 -9.88 23.29
CA ASN A 578 -9.51 -9.36 24.27
C ASN A 578 -8.74 -8.51 25.29
N PRO A 579 -9.25 -7.31 25.63
CA PRO A 579 -8.76 -6.57 26.78
C PRO A 579 -8.84 -7.41 28.06
N ASP A 580 -7.88 -7.20 28.92
CA ASP A 580 -7.80 -7.81 30.25
C ASP A 580 -7.44 -6.73 31.28
N PRO A 581 -7.45 -7.04 32.60
CA PRO A 581 -7.17 -6.04 33.63
C PRO A 581 -5.83 -5.33 33.51
N ASP A 582 -4.80 -5.98 32.93
CA ASP A 582 -3.47 -5.38 32.71
C ASP A 582 -3.41 -4.49 31.48
N PHE A 583 -4.21 -4.82 30.46
CA PHE A 583 -4.29 -4.09 29.18
C PHE A 583 -5.77 -3.83 28.79
N PRO A 584 -6.45 -2.94 29.54
CA PRO A 584 -7.92 -2.80 29.46
C PRO A 584 -8.43 -2.02 28.25
N LEU A 585 -7.55 -1.43 27.45
CA LEU A 585 -7.90 -0.61 26.30
C LEU A 585 -7.56 -1.32 24.99
N VAL A 586 -8.18 -0.87 23.90
CA VAL A 586 -7.98 -1.41 22.54
C VAL A 586 -7.18 -0.44 21.70
N LEU A 587 -5.98 -0.85 21.30
CA LEU A 587 -5.11 -0.07 20.43
C LEU A 587 -5.48 -0.26 18.97
N THR A 588 -5.54 0.85 18.25
CA THR A 588 -5.58 0.91 16.79
C THR A 588 -4.70 2.04 16.29
N SER A 589 -4.55 2.15 14.97
CA SER A 589 -3.78 3.23 14.38
C SER A 589 -4.50 3.88 13.21
N CYS A 590 -4.21 5.16 12.99
CA CYS A 590 -4.72 5.92 11.86
C CYS A 590 -3.62 6.57 11.03
N LYS A 591 -3.91 6.72 9.73
CA LYS A 591 -3.04 7.41 8.78
C LYS A 591 -3.17 8.94 8.95
N SER A 592 -2.04 9.62 8.96
CA SER A 592 -2.02 11.09 8.96
C SER A 592 -2.31 11.63 7.56
N ARG A 593 -3.07 12.73 7.47
CA ARG A 593 -3.28 13.43 6.19
C ARG A 593 -1.99 14.09 5.64
N TYR A 594 -1.01 14.32 6.49
CA TYR A 594 0.22 15.03 6.14
C TYR A 594 1.35 14.10 5.69
N TYR A 595 1.32 12.82 6.10
CA TYR A 595 2.40 11.88 5.87
C TYR A 595 1.90 10.63 5.14
N LEU A 596 2.82 9.96 4.47
CA LEU A 596 2.59 8.65 3.86
C LEU A 596 3.49 7.64 4.56
N HIS A 597 2.91 6.77 5.38
CA HIS A 597 3.63 5.79 6.20
C HIS A 597 4.81 6.45 6.94
N SER A 598 6.05 6.02 6.73
CA SER A 598 7.26 6.63 7.29
C SER A 598 7.84 7.76 6.45
N SER A 599 7.27 8.06 5.26
CA SER A 599 7.77 9.06 4.33
C SER A 599 7.33 10.48 4.69
N TYR A 600 7.97 11.47 4.05
CA TYR A 600 7.71 12.91 4.20
C TYR A 600 8.06 13.51 5.57
N ARG A 601 8.76 12.78 6.43
CA ARG A 601 9.16 13.31 7.76
C ARG A 601 10.17 14.46 7.66
N TRP A 602 10.95 14.53 6.58
CA TRP A 602 11.90 15.63 6.30
C TRP A 602 11.24 16.91 5.81
N VAL A 603 10.04 16.82 5.22
CA VAL A 603 9.42 17.96 4.54
C VAL A 603 8.85 18.94 5.56
N GLU A 604 9.54 20.06 5.75
CA GLU A 604 9.21 21.06 6.76
C GLU A 604 7.79 21.61 6.60
N ARG A 605 7.34 21.86 5.38
CA ARG A 605 5.97 22.30 5.08
C ARG A 605 4.91 21.40 5.71
N LEU A 606 5.10 20.08 5.69
CA LEU A 606 4.20 19.11 6.30
C LEU A 606 4.47 18.96 7.80
N ARG A 607 5.75 19.04 8.20
CA ARG A 607 6.17 18.91 9.58
C ARG A 607 5.59 20.02 10.48
N ARG A 608 5.50 21.24 9.99
CA ARG A 608 4.84 22.36 10.71
C ARG A 608 3.40 22.07 11.10
N HIS A 609 2.65 21.35 10.28
CA HIS A 609 1.26 20.98 10.58
C HIS A 609 1.11 19.83 11.59
N ARG A 610 2.10 18.93 11.64
CA ARG A 610 2.11 17.78 12.55
C ARG A 610 3.56 17.54 13.01
N PRO A 611 4.08 18.34 13.95
CA PRO A 611 5.49 18.22 14.40
C PRO A 611 5.77 16.95 15.22
N HIS A 612 4.74 16.42 15.91
CA HIS A 612 4.86 15.27 16.80
C HIS A 612 3.85 14.17 16.47
N PRO A 613 4.16 12.91 16.78
CA PRO A 613 3.18 11.82 16.71
C PRO A 613 2.11 12.03 17.76
N LYS A 614 0.83 11.94 17.37
CA LYS A 614 -0.30 12.12 18.29
C LYS A 614 -1.11 10.85 18.42
N THR A 615 -1.53 10.59 19.65
CA THR A 615 -2.46 9.53 20.02
C THR A 615 -3.78 10.15 20.46
N GLU A 616 -4.87 9.78 19.80
CA GLU A 616 -6.22 10.21 20.16
C GLU A 616 -6.75 9.38 21.32
N ILE A 617 -7.25 10.06 22.36
CA ILE A 617 -7.77 9.48 23.60
C ILE A 617 -9.10 10.17 23.93
N HIS A 618 -10.13 9.37 24.28
CA HIS A 618 -11.42 9.93 24.71
C HIS A 618 -11.31 10.71 26.02
N PRO A 619 -12.07 11.80 26.25
CA PRO A 619 -12.01 12.61 27.47
C PRO A 619 -12.21 11.79 28.75
N GLU A 620 -13.15 10.84 28.77
CA GLU A 620 -13.37 9.94 29.93
C GLU A 620 -12.14 9.09 30.25
N THR A 621 -11.47 8.58 29.21
CA THR A 621 -10.26 7.77 29.37
C THR A 621 -9.11 8.64 29.81
N ALA A 622 -8.94 9.83 29.21
CA ALA A 622 -7.92 10.80 29.61
C ALA A 622 -8.07 11.19 31.08
N ALA A 623 -9.30 11.49 31.55
CA ALA A 623 -9.57 11.80 32.95
C ALA A 623 -9.23 10.61 33.89
N ARG A 624 -9.57 9.37 33.51
CA ARG A 624 -9.27 8.16 34.30
C ARG A 624 -7.77 7.95 34.54
N TYR A 625 -6.94 8.32 33.56
CA TYR A 625 -5.48 8.16 33.62
C TYR A 625 -4.72 9.48 33.90
N GLU A 626 -5.44 10.52 34.31
CA GLU A 626 -4.88 11.86 34.63
C GLU A 626 -4.05 12.48 33.48
N ILE A 627 -4.49 12.22 32.24
CA ILE A 627 -3.85 12.71 31.02
C ILE A 627 -4.56 13.94 30.49
N HIS A 628 -3.81 14.99 30.14
CA HIS A 628 -4.31 16.20 29.51
C HIS A 628 -3.91 16.27 28.03
N ASP A 629 -4.64 17.08 27.24
CA ASP A 629 -4.26 17.32 25.85
C ASP A 629 -2.85 17.92 25.76
N GLY A 630 -2.01 17.35 24.94
CA GLY A 630 -0.60 17.76 24.80
C GLY A 630 0.38 17.05 25.72
N ASP A 631 -0.05 16.30 26.71
CA ASP A 631 0.84 15.52 27.56
C ASP A 631 1.64 14.48 26.75
N SER A 632 2.90 14.25 27.13
CA SER A 632 3.66 13.10 26.69
C SER A 632 3.13 11.85 27.37
N ILE A 633 2.76 10.84 26.61
CA ILE A 633 2.19 9.60 27.13
C ILE A 633 2.95 8.38 26.63
N ILE A 634 2.97 7.34 27.44
CA ILE A 634 3.49 6.03 27.10
C ILE A 634 2.31 5.09 26.83
N ILE A 635 2.31 4.48 25.65
CA ILE A 635 1.40 3.43 25.26
C ILE A 635 2.15 2.10 25.37
N GLU A 636 1.57 1.14 26.05
CA GLU A 636 2.19 -0.16 26.32
C GLU A 636 1.29 -1.31 25.89
N THR A 637 1.90 -2.34 25.34
CA THR A 637 1.29 -3.65 25.06
C THR A 637 2.16 -4.75 25.69
N ARG A 638 1.78 -6.01 25.56
CA ARG A 638 2.61 -7.14 26.00
C ARG A 638 3.98 -7.23 25.29
N LYS A 639 4.14 -6.55 24.14
CA LYS A 639 5.36 -6.60 23.32
C LYS A 639 6.35 -5.46 23.57
N GLY A 640 5.85 -4.33 24.04
CA GLY A 640 6.72 -3.18 24.27
C GLY A 640 5.94 -1.89 24.50
N SER A 641 6.64 -0.79 24.38
CA SER A 641 6.11 0.54 24.61
C SER A 641 6.57 1.53 23.56
N MET A 642 5.80 2.60 23.40
CA MET A 642 6.19 3.77 22.61
C MET A 642 5.69 5.05 23.29
N THR A 643 6.33 6.18 22.98
CA THR A 643 5.95 7.50 23.49
C THR A 643 5.35 8.37 22.39
N GLN A 644 4.18 8.95 22.64
CA GLN A 644 3.52 9.91 21.74
C GLN A 644 2.89 11.05 22.55
N VAL A 645 2.36 12.05 21.86
CA VAL A 645 1.65 13.18 22.46
C VAL A 645 0.15 12.87 22.50
N ALA A 646 -0.48 13.05 23.64
CA ALA A 646 -1.91 12.89 23.80
C ALA A 646 -2.69 13.94 22.99
N HIS A 647 -3.76 13.49 22.35
CA HIS A 647 -4.77 14.36 21.75
C HIS A 647 -6.13 13.93 22.27
N VAL A 648 -6.64 14.72 23.23
CA VAL A 648 -7.92 14.44 23.89
C VAL A 648 -9.06 14.85 22.95
N THR A 649 -9.92 13.88 22.58
CA THR A 649 -11.00 14.10 21.62
C THR A 649 -12.14 13.10 21.80
N ASP A 650 -13.38 13.54 21.63
CA ASP A 650 -14.61 12.72 21.64
C ASP A 650 -14.83 11.92 20.34
N LYS A 651 -13.90 12.01 19.39
CA LYS A 651 -14.00 11.33 18.08
C LYS A 651 -13.69 9.85 18.12
N VAL A 652 -13.16 9.33 19.21
CA VAL A 652 -12.86 7.92 19.45
C VAL A 652 -13.71 7.38 20.59
N HIS A 653 -13.93 6.05 20.62
CA HIS A 653 -14.65 5.39 21.73
C HIS A 653 -13.80 5.43 23.02
N PRO A 654 -14.42 5.54 24.23
CA PRO A 654 -13.68 5.53 25.50
C PRO A 654 -12.73 4.34 25.68
N GLY A 655 -13.06 3.17 25.15
CA GLY A 655 -12.19 1.99 25.19
C GLY A 655 -11.09 1.95 24.16
N VAL A 656 -10.92 2.97 23.28
CA VAL A 656 -9.98 2.96 22.14
C VAL A 656 -8.85 3.95 22.31
N ILE A 657 -7.65 3.49 22.03
CA ILE A 657 -6.44 4.31 21.83
C ILE A 657 -6.09 4.30 20.36
N ASN A 658 -6.14 5.45 19.71
CA ASN A 658 -5.88 5.58 18.27
C ASN A 658 -4.57 6.32 18.02
N SER A 659 -3.51 5.59 17.68
CA SER A 659 -2.13 6.12 17.62
C SER A 659 -1.65 6.42 16.20
N ALA A 660 -0.73 7.37 16.06
CA ALA A 660 0.02 7.58 14.84
C ALA A 660 1.00 6.42 14.61
N TYR A 661 1.22 6.03 13.34
CA TYR A 661 2.17 4.99 12.96
C TYR A 661 3.22 5.49 11.95
N GLY A 662 4.28 4.69 11.73
CA GLY A 662 5.36 4.99 10.79
C GLY A 662 6.17 6.23 11.19
N TRP A 663 6.27 6.51 12.50
CA TRP A 663 6.99 7.68 12.99
C TRP A 663 8.44 7.35 13.35
N TRP A 664 9.32 8.28 13.04
CA TRP A 664 10.73 8.34 13.38
C TRP A 664 11.21 9.79 13.29
N PHE A 665 12.45 10.10 13.69
CA PHE A 665 12.92 11.46 13.92
C PHE A 665 14.15 11.76 13.05
N PRO A 666 13.99 12.23 11.79
CA PRO A 666 15.11 12.60 10.93
C PRO A 666 16.07 13.60 11.56
N GLU A 667 15.55 14.44 12.46
CA GLU A 667 16.32 15.44 13.22
C GLU A 667 17.23 14.84 14.32
N ALA A 668 17.08 13.56 14.66
CA ALA A 668 17.88 12.88 15.67
C ALA A 668 19.08 12.14 15.04
N GLU A 669 19.86 12.83 14.21
CA GLU A 669 20.99 12.24 13.48
C GLU A 669 22.07 11.61 14.38
N GLY A 670 22.27 12.12 15.59
CA GLY A 670 23.22 11.57 16.56
C GLY A 670 22.72 10.35 17.34
N ALA A 671 21.41 10.04 17.26
CA ALA A 671 20.84 8.89 17.95
C ALA A 671 20.91 7.63 17.05
N PHE A 672 21.02 6.46 17.67
CA PHE A 672 21.02 5.17 16.96
C PHE A 672 19.79 5.06 16.08
N LEU A 673 20.01 4.92 14.78
CA LEU A 673 18.98 4.80 13.74
C LEU A 673 17.87 5.86 13.89
N TYR A 674 18.26 7.13 14.20
CA TYR A 674 17.34 8.27 14.28
C TYR A 674 16.24 8.11 15.36
N ASP A 675 16.58 7.52 16.49
CA ASP A 675 15.66 7.31 17.63
C ASP A 675 14.33 6.61 17.21
N TRP A 676 14.48 5.61 16.34
CA TRP A 676 13.39 4.91 15.68
C TRP A 676 12.44 4.18 16.63
N GLU A 677 12.92 3.78 17.82
CA GLU A 677 12.13 3.03 18.80
C GLU A 677 11.10 3.92 19.51
N ARG A 678 11.44 5.19 19.75
CA ARG A 678 10.67 6.09 20.62
C ARG A 678 9.18 6.16 20.30
N SER A 679 8.82 6.23 19.03
CA SER A 679 7.42 6.43 18.61
C SER A 679 6.96 5.47 17.50
N ASN A 680 7.68 4.39 17.28
CA ASN A 680 7.33 3.42 16.26
C ASN A 680 6.20 2.50 16.74
N TYR A 681 5.05 2.53 16.07
CA TYR A 681 3.88 1.71 16.37
C TYR A 681 4.19 0.20 16.40
N ASN A 682 5.10 -0.27 15.54
CA ASN A 682 5.46 -1.68 15.45
C ASN A 682 6.39 -2.19 16.58
N MET A 683 6.71 -1.34 17.55
CA MET A 683 7.22 -1.76 18.85
C MET A 683 6.16 -2.44 19.72
N LEU A 684 4.88 -2.18 19.41
CA LEU A 684 3.71 -2.65 20.15
C LEU A 684 3.04 -3.89 19.54
N THR A 685 3.43 -4.27 18.32
CA THR A 685 2.80 -5.36 17.56
C THR A 685 3.53 -6.69 17.74
N SER A 686 2.86 -7.80 17.40
CA SER A 686 3.37 -9.17 17.54
C SER A 686 3.25 -9.96 16.25
N THR A 687 4.16 -10.90 16.04
CA THR A 687 4.11 -11.91 14.98
C THR A 687 3.97 -13.34 15.51
N GLU A 688 3.65 -13.51 16.79
CA GLU A 688 3.41 -14.83 17.40
C GLU A 688 2.18 -15.54 16.84
N ARG A 689 1.13 -14.74 16.55
CA ARG A 689 -0.08 -15.22 15.87
C ARG A 689 -0.19 -14.55 14.51
N LEU A 690 -0.31 -15.37 13.48
CA LEU A 690 -0.47 -14.91 12.10
C LEU A 690 -1.77 -15.44 11.52
N GLY A 691 -2.40 -14.68 10.65
CA GLY A 691 -3.56 -15.12 9.88
C GLY A 691 -3.18 -16.27 8.96
N LYS A 692 -3.89 -17.39 9.03
CA LYS A 692 -3.55 -18.64 8.33
C LYS A 692 -3.46 -18.48 6.81
N ALA A 693 -4.37 -17.69 6.24
CA ALA A 693 -4.46 -17.53 4.79
C ALA A 693 -3.26 -16.79 4.18
N PHE A 694 -2.79 -15.71 4.83
CA PHE A 694 -1.82 -14.79 4.25
C PHE A 694 -0.56 -14.56 5.10
N GLY A 695 -0.48 -15.12 6.30
CA GLY A 695 0.61 -14.79 7.23
C GLY A 695 0.51 -13.38 7.78
N THR A 696 -0.65 -12.76 7.74
CA THR A 696 -0.91 -11.40 8.22
C THR A 696 -0.76 -11.30 9.74
N PRO A 697 0.08 -10.40 10.27
CA PRO A 697 0.13 -10.12 11.69
C PRO A 697 -1.07 -9.30 12.15
N ASN A 698 -1.34 -9.27 13.45
CA ASN A 698 -2.37 -8.41 13.99
C ASN A 698 -1.83 -7.00 14.25
N LEU A 699 -2.40 -6.00 13.56
CA LEU A 699 -2.04 -4.58 13.68
C LEU A 699 -3.21 -3.72 14.19
N LYS A 700 -4.37 -4.32 14.46
CA LYS A 700 -5.59 -3.63 14.90
C LYS A 700 -6.28 -4.43 16.01
N GLY A 701 -6.87 -3.72 16.97
CA GLY A 701 -7.57 -4.39 18.05
C GLY A 701 -6.62 -5.08 19.05
N ILE A 702 -5.48 -4.45 19.36
CA ILE A 702 -4.45 -4.96 20.26
C ILE A 702 -4.76 -4.48 21.69
N GLY A 703 -4.66 -5.36 22.68
CA GLY A 703 -4.78 -4.98 24.09
C GLY A 703 -3.67 -4.02 24.52
N CYS A 704 -4.02 -2.88 25.15
CA CYS A 704 -3.05 -1.88 25.57
C CYS A 704 -3.43 -1.18 26.87
N ARG A 705 -2.45 -0.49 27.47
CA ARG A 705 -2.63 0.49 28.53
C ARG A 705 -1.90 1.79 28.22
N VAL A 706 -2.31 2.86 28.87
CA VAL A 706 -1.68 4.18 28.73
C VAL A 706 -1.34 4.76 30.09
N ARG A 707 -0.29 5.54 30.15
CA ARG A 707 0.08 6.35 31.32
C ARG A 707 0.78 7.63 30.88
N LYS A 708 0.77 8.63 31.74
CA LYS A 708 1.57 9.84 31.53
C LYS A 708 3.06 9.46 31.58
N ALA A 709 3.85 10.05 30.68
CA ALA A 709 5.30 9.98 30.79
C ALA A 709 5.77 10.87 31.97
N SER A 710 6.63 10.34 32.81
CA SER A 710 7.21 11.07 33.92
C SER A 710 8.15 12.16 33.46
#